data_7700ad41e77ed4ec08dbc65956510585
#
_entry.id   7700ad41e77ed4ec08dbc65956510585
#
_cell.length_a   1.000
_cell.length_b   1.000
_cell.length_c   1.000
_cell.angle_alpha   90.00
_cell.angle_beta   90.00
_cell.angle_gamma   90.00
#
_symmetry.space_group_name_H-M   'P 1'
#
loop_
_entity.id
_entity.type
_entity.pdbx_description
1 polymer ?
#
loop_
_entity_poly.entity_id
_entity_poly.type
_entity_poly.pdbx_seq_one_letter_code
_entity_poly.pdbx_strand_id
1 'polypeptide(L)'
;EALNQLIQGVEESGPFADLVAFYLELETSDKQGFLELLDDEERMRACLLAVERELARIDAQEDIQAKVQSELGERQREMLLREQLKAIQKELGEEEERDDIEEMQKRIEELELSEEQRSEVDRELRRLERTSPQSAEYQVIRTFLEWITELPWNQRSEEKIDLRLAEEILHDDHYGLEDVKDRVLEFLAVRKLAMDRSAEAAGDEEPDGAGDGGAGRGPILLFVGPPGVGKTSIAQSIARSLGRDYVRISLGGARDEADIRGHRRTYVGAMPGRIIQGMRSAKSKNPVFLLDEVDKLGQSYQGDPSSALLEVLDPAQNSTFVDHYLGIPFDLSEVLFVATANYLDRIPGPLLDRMERVDFAGYTEAEKLEIAKRYLLRRQRKENALTDAELKVKDKALLTIIQSYTREAGVRQLEREVGKFARKVARQIAGGKLKKINASPDDVAELLGRPRVHPERISDHDTRGVATGMFYSPMGGDIMFVEASVMPGEGGFVLTGQLGDVMKESARAALSYAKANAERLGIPEDSLQKVEVHIHVPAGAIPKDGPSAGITMATALVSAISGRKVRRDVSMTGELTLTGRVLPIGGVKEKVLGAVRAGIREIILPIDNEVDIEDIPADVQKHITFHLAETLDDVIAVALTGDMPAGAGPPATTRKSKTKKPAAKKSVAATKAAPKKKATARKPAVRKPVAKKKPAAKKKTAKNSVAKTRAVPRKKAEPKKKAMAKKPVVRKLAAKKKPAAKKKTVKKSVAKTKAVPKKKVMAKKPVVRKLAAKKKPAA
;
A
#
# COMPACT_ATOMS: atom_id res chain seq x y z
N GLU A 1 3.76 -64.49 79.55
CA GLU A 1 4.43 -64.84 80.81
C GLU A 1 3.75 -66.10 81.48
N ALA A 2 2.39 -66.19 81.63
CA ALA A 2 1.69 -67.34 82.26
C ALA A 2 1.85 -68.64 81.46
N LEU A 3 1.91 -68.60 80.11
CA LEU A 3 2.11 -69.75 79.26
C LEU A 3 3.51 -70.32 79.40
N ASN A 4 4.55 -69.41 79.45
CA ASN A 4 5.95 -69.83 79.68
C ASN A 4 6.17 -70.50 81.03
N GLN A 5 5.42 -70.09 82.12
CA GLN A 5 5.48 -70.72 83.39
C GLN A 5 4.81 -72.14 83.43
N LEU A 6 3.73 -72.30 82.65
CA LEU A 6 3.04 -73.59 82.49
C LEU A 6 3.93 -74.55 81.63
N ILE A 7 4.53 -74.12 80.59
CA ILE A 7 5.44 -74.94 79.78
C ILE A 7 6.69 -75.36 80.53
N GLN A 8 7.28 -74.50 81.37
CA GLN A 8 8.46 -74.79 82.15
C GLN A 8 8.17 -75.79 83.36
N GLY A 9 6.92 -75.98 83.68
CA GLY A 9 6.50 -76.89 84.77
C GLY A 9 6.20 -78.32 84.35
N VAL A 10 6.30 -78.69 83.10
CA VAL A 10 6.02 -80.05 82.57
C VAL A 10 7.37 -80.72 82.23
N GLU A 11 7.77 -81.76 83.02
CA GLU A 11 9.05 -82.49 82.86
C GLU A 11 8.93 -83.71 81.92
N GLU A 12 7.77 -84.20 81.65
CA GLU A 12 7.48 -85.37 80.80
C GLU A 12 7.15 -84.97 79.35
N SER A 13 7.79 -85.66 78.34
CA SER A 13 7.69 -85.35 76.92
C SER A 13 6.22 -85.45 76.36
N GLY A 14 5.46 -86.41 76.73
CA GLY A 14 4.06 -86.58 76.26
C GLY A 14 3.14 -85.45 76.66
N PRO A 15 3.00 -85.18 77.99
CA PRO A 15 2.22 -84.02 78.43
C PRO A 15 2.67 -82.68 77.95
N PHE A 16 4.00 -82.52 77.67
CA PHE A 16 4.55 -81.30 77.05
C PHE A 16 4.05 -81.11 75.61
N ALA A 17 4.09 -82.18 74.80
CA ALA A 17 3.58 -82.13 73.42
C ALA A 17 2.10 -81.85 73.38
N ASP A 18 1.31 -82.45 74.25
CA ASP A 18 -0.13 -82.24 74.36
C ASP A 18 -0.50 -80.78 74.78
N LEU A 19 0.30 -80.19 75.67
CA LEU A 19 0.14 -78.82 76.10
C LEU A 19 0.43 -77.83 74.96
N VAL A 20 1.50 -78.05 74.23
CA VAL A 20 1.89 -77.21 73.06
C VAL A 20 0.83 -77.36 71.97
N ALA A 21 0.41 -78.58 71.60
CA ALA A 21 -0.64 -78.82 70.62
C ALA A 21 -2.01 -78.21 70.97
N PHE A 22 -2.30 -78.11 72.25
CA PHE A 22 -3.53 -77.43 72.74
C PHE A 22 -3.52 -75.91 72.41
N TYR A 23 -2.40 -75.26 72.61
CA TYR A 23 -2.26 -73.83 72.39
C TYR A 23 -2.00 -73.44 70.90
N LEU A 24 -1.61 -74.39 70.07
CA LEU A 24 -1.48 -74.15 68.65
C LEU A 24 -2.88 -74.05 68.02
N GLU A 25 -3.04 -73.07 67.10
CA GLU A 25 -4.26 -72.88 66.29
C GLU A 25 -4.30 -73.87 65.13
N LEU A 26 -4.42 -75.15 65.47
CA LEU A 26 -4.53 -76.26 64.52
C LEU A 26 -5.95 -76.68 64.29
N GLU A 27 -6.23 -77.28 63.14
CA GLU A 27 -7.53 -77.90 62.86
C GLU A 27 -7.78 -79.08 63.79
N THR A 28 -9.07 -79.39 64.09
CA THR A 28 -9.47 -80.44 64.99
C THR A 28 -8.94 -81.82 64.58
N SER A 29 -8.82 -82.05 63.26
CA SER A 29 -8.23 -83.25 62.65
C SER A 29 -6.76 -83.44 63.01
N ASP A 30 -5.99 -82.35 63.01
CA ASP A 30 -4.56 -82.40 63.35
C ASP A 30 -4.34 -82.61 64.84
N LYS A 31 -5.15 -81.90 65.65
CA LYS A 31 -5.17 -82.15 67.13
C LYS A 31 -5.56 -83.55 67.47
N GLN A 32 -6.48 -84.17 66.74
CA GLN A 32 -6.84 -85.58 66.91
C GLN A 32 -5.69 -86.50 66.53
N GLY A 33 -4.93 -86.18 65.44
CA GLY A 33 -3.77 -86.91 65.03
C GLY A 33 -2.68 -86.96 66.10
N PHE A 34 -2.49 -85.90 66.90
CA PHE A 34 -1.54 -85.89 68.00
C PHE A 34 -1.98 -86.83 69.15
N LEU A 35 -3.26 -86.91 69.44
CA LEU A 35 -3.81 -87.79 70.45
C LEU A 35 -3.70 -89.25 70.03
N GLU A 36 -3.71 -89.62 68.79
CA GLU A 36 -3.59 -90.98 68.27
C GLU A 36 -2.12 -91.49 68.23
N LEU A 37 -1.14 -90.60 68.32
CA LEU A 37 0.26 -90.98 68.49
C LEU A 37 0.59 -91.42 69.90
N LEU A 38 0.77 -92.71 70.09
CA LEU A 38 1.03 -93.32 71.43
C LEU A 38 2.50 -93.20 71.83
N ASP A 39 3.41 -93.05 70.90
CA ASP A 39 4.84 -92.84 71.15
C ASP A 39 5.14 -91.40 71.42
N ASP A 40 5.68 -91.06 72.55
CA ASP A 40 6.03 -89.73 72.95
C ASP A 40 7.02 -89.04 72.10
N GLU A 41 7.97 -89.78 71.53
CA GLU A 41 8.97 -89.22 70.59
C GLU A 41 8.36 -88.83 69.22
N GLU A 42 7.46 -89.69 68.69
CA GLU A 42 6.75 -89.39 67.44
C GLU A 42 5.77 -88.24 67.65
N ARG A 43 5.11 -88.14 68.76
CA ARG A 43 4.18 -87.07 69.13
C ARG A 43 4.91 -85.73 69.26
N MET A 44 6.09 -85.74 69.90
CA MET A 44 6.97 -84.56 70.02
C MET A 44 7.49 -84.08 68.69
N ARG A 45 7.84 -84.97 67.79
CA ARG A 45 8.27 -84.60 66.42
C ARG A 45 7.17 -83.98 65.56
N ALA A 46 5.97 -84.55 65.64
CA ALA A 46 4.79 -84.03 65.01
C ALA A 46 4.44 -82.65 65.57
N CYS A 47 4.55 -82.42 66.85
CA CYS A 47 4.33 -81.15 67.51
C CYS A 47 5.36 -80.10 67.03
N LEU A 48 6.65 -80.47 66.96
CA LEU A 48 7.68 -79.58 66.46
C LEU A 48 7.39 -79.10 65.01
N LEU A 49 7.01 -80.01 64.11
CA LEU A 49 6.65 -79.70 62.75
C LEU A 49 5.44 -78.79 62.65
N ALA A 50 4.47 -78.95 63.54
CA ALA A 50 3.30 -78.07 63.59
C ALA A 50 3.66 -76.65 64.05
N VAL A 51 4.54 -76.55 65.09
CA VAL A 51 5.09 -75.23 65.52
C VAL A 51 5.85 -74.53 64.43
N GLU A 52 6.71 -75.28 63.71
CA GLU A 52 7.46 -74.71 62.60
C GLU A 52 6.55 -74.21 61.45
N ARG A 53 5.49 -74.97 61.16
CA ARG A 53 4.49 -74.51 60.16
C ARG A 53 3.74 -73.25 60.61
N GLU A 54 3.39 -73.16 61.84
CA GLU A 54 2.65 -72.01 62.40
C GLU A 54 3.54 -70.78 62.47
N LEU A 55 4.81 -70.93 62.82
CA LEU A 55 5.79 -69.83 62.77
C LEU A 55 5.98 -69.31 61.34
N ALA A 56 6.16 -70.24 60.38
CA ALA A 56 6.25 -69.83 58.97
C ALA A 56 5.00 -69.15 58.47
N ARG A 57 3.81 -69.48 58.92
CA ARG A 57 2.53 -68.85 58.64
C ARG A 57 2.47 -67.41 59.18
N ILE A 58 2.92 -67.21 60.42
CA ILE A 58 2.95 -65.92 61.10
C ILE A 58 3.96 -65.01 60.41
N ASP A 59 5.15 -65.48 60.13
CA ASP A 59 6.20 -64.74 59.43
C ASP A 59 5.74 -64.27 58.03
N ALA A 60 5.09 -65.20 57.28
CA ALA A 60 4.49 -64.84 55.98
C ALA A 60 3.36 -63.81 56.09
N GLN A 61 2.60 -63.84 57.13
CA GLN A 61 1.51 -62.89 57.38
C GLN A 61 2.07 -61.50 57.78
N GLU A 62 3.11 -61.42 58.57
CA GLU A 62 3.80 -60.19 58.94
C GLU A 62 4.49 -59.56 57.67
N ASP A 63 5.15 -60.38 56.84
CA ASP A 63 5.75 -59.90 55.58
C ASP A 63 4.71 -59.34 54.63
N ILE A 64 3.55 -59.99 54.51
CA ILE A 64 2.44 -59.46 53.67
C ILE A 64 1.93 -58.15 54.24
N GLN A 65 1.72 -58.06 55.56
CA GLN A 65 1.24 -56.83 56.19
C GLN A 65 2.25 -55.68 56.02
N ALA A 66 3.55 -55.96 56.19
CA ALA A 66 4.62 -54.97 55.98
C ALA A 66 4.69 -54.48 54.52
N LYS A 67 4.53 -55.40 53.55
CA LYS A 67 4.48 -55.01 52.11
C LYS A 67 3.25 -54.18 51.80
N VAL A 68 2.08 -54.58 52.23
CA VAL A 68 0.82 -53.81 52.00
C VAL A 68 0.92 -52.43 52.63
N GLN A 69 1.50 -52.30 53.83
CA GLN A 69 1.65 -51.02 54.50
C GLN A 69 2.68 -50.12 53.82
N SER A 70 3.77 -50.70 53.25
CA SER A 70 4.74 -49.96 52.47
C SER A 70 4.16 -49.49 51.12
N GLU A 71 3.43 -50.33 50.37
CA GLU A 71 2.77 -49.99 49.14
C GLU A 71 1.67 -48.91 49.30
N LEU A 72 0.91 -49.00 50.38
CA LEU A 72 -0.10 -47.97 50.76
C LEU A 72 0.58 -46.63 51.08
N GLY A 73 1.72 -46.70 51.82
CA GLY A 73 2.52 -45.52 52.15
C GLY A 73 3.15 -44.85 50.91
N GLU A 74 3.63 -45.66 49.97
CA GLU A 74 4.14 -45.14 48.71
C GLU A 74 3.06 -44.49 47.85
N ARG A 75 1.89 -45.12 47.69
CA ARG A 75 0.77 -44.54 46.96
C ARG A 75 0.23 -43.27 47.61
N GLN A 76 0.11 -43.22 48.93
CA GLN A 76 -0.28 -41.98 49.61
C GLN A 76 0.76 -40.89 49.49
N ARG A 77 2.03 -41.22 49.52
CA ARG A 77 3.11 -40.27 49.31
C ARG A 77 3.16 -39.75 47.87
N GLU A 78 2.90 -40.64 46.90
CA GLU A 78 2.81 -40.24 45.48
C GLU A 78 1.61 -39.33 45.24
N MET A 79 0.45 -39.63 45.84
CA MET A 79 -0.75 -38.80 45.77
C MET A 79 -0.51 -37.42 46.39
N LEU A 80 0.10 -37.36 47.56
CA LEU A 80 0.44 -36.10 48.23
C LEU A 80 1.44 -35.26 47.41
N LEU A 81 2.45 -35.90 46.83
CA LEU A 81 3.43 -35.23 45.96
C LEU A 81 2.74 -34.70 44.72
N ARG A 82 1.81 -35.42 44.12
CA ARG A 82 1.02 -34.95 42.98
C ARG A 82 0.13 -33.75 43.34
N GLU A 83 -0.51 -33.78 44.50
CA GLU A 83 -1.30 -32.64 44.98
C GLU A 83 -0.44 -31.41 45.29
N GLN A 84 0.74 -31.63 45.92
CA GLN A 84 1.67 -30.55 46.18
C GLN A 84 2.21 -29.96 44.87
N LEU A 85 2.53 -30.79 43.89
CA LEU A 85 3.01 -30.38 42.58
C LEU A 85 1.92 -29.57 41.86
N LYS A 86 0.66 -30.04 41.93
CA LYS A 86 -0.49 -29.33 41.36
C LYS A 86 -0.76 -27.98 42.04
N ALA A 87 -0.64 -27.92 43.39
CA ALA A 87 -0.76 -26.68 44.14
C ALA A 87 0.36 -25.68 43.82
N ILE A 88 1.59 -26.16 43.68
CA ILE A 88 2.73 -25.31 43.26
C ILE A 88 2.56 -24.81 41.83
N GLN A 89 2.12 -25.66 40.92
CA GLN A 89 1.85 -25.28 39.51
C GLN A 89 0.76 -24.20 39.43
N LYS A 90 -0.29 -24.33 40.28
CA LYS A 90 -1.36 -23.34 40.36
C LYS A 90 -0.88 -21.99 40.94
N GLU A 91 -0.05 -22.01 41.98
CA GLU A 91 0.58 -20.78 42.54
C GLU A 91 1.54 -20.12 41.57
N LEU A 92 2.20 -20.89 40.69
CA LEU A 92 3.08 -20.40 39.62
C LEU A 92 2.34 -19.94 38.38
N GLY A 93 1.03 -20.12 38.26
CA GLY A 93 0.24 -19.76 37.08
C GLY A 93 0.36 -20.75 35.91
N GLU A 94 1.01 -21.90 36.08
CA GLU A 94 1.22 -22.88 35.01
C GLU A 94 -0.08 -23.59 34.55
N GLU A 95 -1.17 -23.57 35.36
CA GLU A 95 -2.50 -24.07 34.96
C GLU A 95 -3.13 -23.13 33.91
N GLU A 96 -3.08 -21.80 34.12
CA GLU A 96 -3.62 -20.82 33.17
C GLU A 96 -2.85 -20.88 31.82
N GLU A 97 -1.54 -21.11 31.87
CA GLU A 97 -0.71 -21.23 30.65
C GLU A 97 -0.97 -22.55 29.88
N ARG A 98 -1.34 -23.63 30.58
CA ARG A 98 -1.76 -24.89 29.93
C ARG A 98 -3.12 -24.77 29.29
N ASP A 99 -4.06 -24.13 29.96
CA ASP A 99 -5.40 -23.87 29.44
C ASP A 99 -5.29 -22.99 28.15
N ASP A 100 -4.38 -21.99 28.12
CA ASP A 100 -4.08 -21.17 26.95
C ASP A 100 -3.52 -22.00 25.77
N ILE A 101 -2.60 -22.95 26.06
CA ILE A 101 -2.04 -23.84 25.04
C ILE A 101 -3.10 -24.80 24.49
N GLU A 102 -3.94 -25.38 25.37
CA GLU A 102 -5.04 -26.26 24.96
C GLU A 102 -6.08 -25.51 24.11
N GLU A 103 -6.39 -24.26 24.45
CA GLU A 103 -7.27 -23.41 23.64
C GLU A 103 -6.63 -23.10 22.28
N MET A 104 -5.35 -22.79 22.25
CA MET A 104 -4.59 -22.55 21.01
C MET A 104 -4.54 -23.81 20.14
N GLN A 105 -4.33 -24.99 20.74
CA GLN A 105 -4.36 -26.26 20.03
C GLN A 105 -5.71 -26.52 19.38
N LYS A 106 -6.82 -26.32 20.10
CA LYS A 106 -8.18 -26.46 19.55
C LYS A 106 -8.41 -25.51 18.37
N ARG A 107 -7.99 -24.25 18.50
CA ARG A 107 -8.10 -23.29 17.41
C ARG A 107 -7.28 -23.71 16.19
N ILE A 108 -6.07 -24.27 16.38
CA ILE A 108 -5.23 -24.79 15.29
C ILE A 108 -5.86 -26.04 14.65
N GLU A 109 -6.51 -26.90 15.44
CA GLU A 109 -7.22 -28.08 14.92
C GLU A 109 -8.42 -27.72 14.03
N GLU A 110 -9.08 -26.59 14.32
CA GLU A 110 -10.18 -26.05 13.52
C GLU A 110 -9.71 -25.40 12.20
N LEU A 111 -8.40 -25.11 12.05
CA LEU A 111 -7.87 -24.54 10.82
C LEU A 111 -7.72 -25.62 9.75
N GLU A 112 -8.23 -25.35 8.56
CA GLU A 112 -8.04 -26.17 7.37
C GLU A 112 -6.69 -25.87 6.72
N LEU A 113 -5.62 -26.38 7.31
CA LEU A 113 -4.24 -26.22 6.81
C LEU A 113 -3.87 -27.38 5.87
N SER A 114 -3.01 -27.14 4.89
CA SER A 114 -2.42 -28.19 4.08
C SER A 114 -1.51 -29.10 4.93
N GLU A 115 -1.19 -30.29 4.44
CA GLU A 115 -0.34 -31.25 5.18
C GLU A 115 1.04 -30.64 5.54
N GLU A 116 1.62 -29.87 4.61
CA GLU A 116 2.91 -29.20 4.86
C GLU A 116 2.80 -28.13 5.95
N GLN A 117 1.77 -27.28 5.85
CA GLN A 117 1.50 -26.22 6.83
C GLN A 117 1.23 -26.83 8.21
N ARG A 118 0.39 -27.87 8.25
CA ARG A 118 0.02 -28.58 9.48
C ARG A 118 1.24 -29.19 10.17
N SER A 119 2.09 -29.87 9.40
CA SER A 119 3.31 -30.50 9.92
C SER A 119 4.24 -29.50 10.61
N GLU A 120 4.43 -28.31 10.02
CA GLU A 120 5.27 -27.26 10.60
C GLU A 120 4.65 -26.65 11.87
N VAL A 121 3.34 -26.35 11.84
CA VAL A 121 2.61 -25.79 12.97
C VAL A 121 2.60 -26.75 14.14
N ASP A 122 2.32 -28.03 13.90
CA ASP A 122 2.33 -29.09 14.93
C ASP A 122 3.71 -29.31 15.53
N ARG A 123 4.77 -29.10 14.71
CA ARG A 123 6.14 -29.16 15.21
C ARG A 123 6.44 -28.02 16.19
N GLU A 124 6.04 -26.81 15.87
CA GLU A 124 6.25 -25.67 16.74
C GLU A 124 5.33 -25.72 17.98
N LEU A 125 4.10 -26.26 17.87
CA LEU A 125 3.21 -26.49 19.02
C LEU A 125 3.82 -27.48 20.01
N ARG A 126 4.32 -28.65 19.54
CA ARG A 126 5.05 -29.60 20.37
C ARG A 126 6.32 -29.03 20.98
N ARG A 127 6.94 -28.06 20.34
CA ARG A 127 8.10 -27.35 20.87
C ARG A 127 7.68 -26.36 21.97
N LEU A 128 6.53 -25.67 21.82
CA LEU A 128 5.95 -24.80 22.85
C LEU A 128 5.68 -25.58 24.14
N GLU A 129 5.04 -26.74 24.04
CA GLU A 129 4.72 -27.61 25.17
C GLU A 129 5.96 -28.07 25.98
N ARG A 130 7.12 -28.17 25.31
CA ARG A 130 8.38 -28.62 25.95
C ARG A 130 9.26 -27.47 26.43
N THR A 131 8.93 -26.25 26.04
CA THR A 131 9.74 -25.06 26.36
C THR A 131 9.25 -24.42 27.63
N SER A 132 10.14 -24.08 28.56
CA SER A 132 9.76 -23.39 29.79
C SER A 132 9.11 -22.02 29.49
N PRO A 133 7.97 -21.69 30.14
CA PRO A 133 7.29 -20.41 29.96
C PRO A 133 8.14 -19.17 30.22
N GLN A 134 9.15 -19.30 31.08
CA GLN A 134 10.09 -18.22 31.40
C GLN A 134 11.16 -18.00 30.32
N SER A 135 11.22 -18.84 29.30
CA SER A 135 12.17 -18.72 28.21
C SER A 135 11.74 -17.65 27.21
N ALA A 136 12.68 -16.86 26.70
CA ALA A 136 12.44 -15.96 25.58
C ALA A 136 11.97 -16.71 24.32
N GLU A 137 12.38 -17.94 24.14
CA GLU A 137 11.98 -18.82 23.05
C GLU A 137 10.49 -19.17 23.11
N TYR A 138 9.95 -19.41 24.30
CA TYR A 138 8.53 -19.65 24.52
C TYR A 138 7.67 -18.52 23.96
N GLN A 139 8.02 -17.26 24.28
CA GLN A 139 7.29 -16.10 23.80
C GLN A 139 7.36 -15.95 22.25
N VAL A 140 8.48 -16.32 21.65
CA VAL A 140 8.63 -16.28 20.19
C VAL A 140 7.74 -17.33 19.50
N ILE A 141 7.71 -18.57 20.05
CA ILE A 141 6.88 -19.64 19.50
C ILE A 141 5.40 -19.32 19.72
N ARG A 142 5.02 -18.88 20.93
CA ARG A 142 3.65 -18.47 21.25
C ARG A 142 3.15 -17.39 20.31
N THR A 143 3.92 -16.32 20.13
CA THR A 143 3.56 -15.23 19.21
C THR A 143 3.43 -15.72 17.76
N PHE A 144 4.27 -16.66 17.33
CA PHE A 144 4.13 -17.28 16.01
C PHE A 144 2.81 -18.05 15.87
N LEU A 145 2.45 -18.89 16.86
CA LEU A 145 1.20 -19.64 16.84
C LEU A 145 -0.03 -18.72 16.92
N GLU A 146 0.03 -17.62 17.68
CA GLU A 146 -0.99 -16.58 17.70
C GLU A 146 -1.19 -15.96 16.29
N TRP A 147 -0.11 -15.71 15.56
CA TRP A 147 -0.20 -15.25 14.15
C TRP A 147 -0.92 -16.28 13.27
N ILE A 148 -0.55 -17.57 13.41
CA ILE A 148 -1.18 -18.66 12.63
C ILE A 148 -2.70 -18.76 12.90
N THR A 149 -3.11 -18.67 14.18
CA THR A 149 -4.52 -18.76 14.56
C THR A 149 -5.37 -17.56 14.15
N GLU A 150 -4.75 -16.39 13.96
CA GLU A 150 -5.46 -15.17 13.58
C GLU A 150 -5.49 -14.90 12.08
N LEU A 151 -4.72 -15.65 11.28
CA LEU A 151 -4.72 -15.52 9.82
C LEU A 151 -5.95 -16.20 9.20
N PRO A 152 -6.57 -15.56 8.19
CA PRO A 152 -7.74 -16.10 7.51
C PRO A 152 -7.33 -17.12 6.43
N TRP A 153 -7.09 -18.38 6.81
CA TRP A 153 -6.68 -19.44 5.89
C TRP A 153 -7.76 -19.76 4.85
N ASN A 154 -9.02 -19.89 5.29
CA ASN A 154 -10.15 -20.25 4.42
C ASN A 154 -11.39 -19.36 4.60
N GLN A 155 -11.34 -18.36 5.47
CA GLN A 155 -12.45 -17.45 5.70
C GLN A 155 -12.58 -16.46 4.53
N ARG A 156 -13.72 -16.46 3.85
CA ARG A 156 -14.00 -15.57 2.71
C ARG A 156 -15.15 -14.64 3.03
N SER A 157 -15.04 -13.37 2.59
CA SER A 157 -16.17 -12.46 2.50
C SER A 157 -17.09 -12.90 1.36
N GLU A 158 -18.42 -12.80 1.54
CA GLU A 158 -19.37 -13.07 0.46
C GLU A 158 -19.19 -12.03 -0.66
N GLU A 159 -18.71 -12.46 -1.81
CA GLU A 159 -18.58 -11.59 -2.98
C GLU A 159 -19.89 -11.56 -3.78
N LYS A 160 -20.43 -10.35 -3.95
CA LYS A 160 -21.62 -10.09 -4.79
C LYS A 160 -21.31 -8.98 -5.77
N ILE A 161 -21.10 -9.33 -7.04
CA ILE A 161 -20.83 -8.35 -8.09
C ILE A 161 -22.16 -7.93 -8.74
N ASP A 162 -22.71 -6.82 -8.27
CA ASP A 162 -23.81 -6.13 -8.94
C ASP A 162 -23.27 -4.84 -9.58
N LEU A 163 -23.20 -4.84 -10.93
CA LEU A 163 -22.66 -3.71 -11.68
C LEU A 163 -23.48 -2.43 -11.51
N ARG A 164 -24.80 -2.55 -11.31
CA ARG A 164 -25.68 -1.38 -11.10
C ARG A 164 -25.41 -0.75 -9.74
N LEU A 165 -25.30 -1.59 -8.71
CA LEU A 165 -24.95 -1.15 -7.37
C LEU A 165 -23.54 -0.55 -7.34
N ALA A 166 -22.59 -1.13 -8.06
CA ALA A 166 -21.22 -0.61 -8.18
C ALA A 166 -21.21 0.79 -8.85
N GLU A 167 -21.98 0.97 -9.92
CA GLU A 167 -22.15 2.25 -10.59
C GLU A 167 -22.75 3.30 -9.65
N GLU A 168 -23.84 2.97 -8.93
CA GLU A 168 -24.46 3.85 -7.93
C GLU A 168 -23.46 4.25 -6.83
N ILE A 169 -22.71 3.29 -6.26
CA ILE A 169 -21.71 3.56 -5.22
C ILE A 169 -20.61 4.49 -5.74
N LEU A 170 -20.11 4.25 -6.96
CA LEU A 170 -19.07 5.08 -7.56
C LEU A 170 -19.56 6.50 -7.84
N HIS A 171 -20.81 6.67 -8.28
CA HIS A 171 -21.41 7.98 -8.51
C HIS A 171 -21.71 8.73 -7.21
N ASP A 172 -22.17 8.05 -6.17
CA ASP A 172 -22.46 8.66 -4.87
C ASP A 172 -21.21 9.10 -4.13
N ASP A 173 -20.12 8.33 -4.23
CA ASP A 173 -18.88 8.64 -3.54
C ASP A 173 -17.98 9.62 -4.28
N HIS A 174 -18.08 9.68 -5.61
CA HIS A 174 -17.14 10.42 -6.45
C HIS A 174 -17.87 11.28 -7.48
N TYR A 175 -17.57 12.58 -7.49
CA TYR A 175 -18.03 13.50 -8.50
C TYR A 175 -17.03 13.60 -9.65
N GLY A 176 -17.49 13.52 -10.90
CA GLY A 176 -16.62 13.46 -12.08
C GLY A 176 -15.88 12.13 -12.18
N LEU A 177 -14.71 12.12 -12.79
CA LEU A 177 -13.88 10.93 -13.01
C LEU A 177 -14.59 9.84 -13.85
N GLU A 178 -15.37 10.24 -14.86
CA GLU A 178 -16.20 9.31 -15.63
C GLU A 178 -15.33 8.22 -16.29
N ASP A 179 -14.20 8.60 -16.94
CA ASP A 179 -13.27 7.66 -17.57
C ASP A 179 -12.73 6.60 -16.58
N VAL A 180 -12.46 7.03 -15.33
CA VAL A 180 -11.98 6.14 -14.26
C VAL A 180 -13.08 5.20 -13.80
N LYS A 181 -14.32 5.71 -13.64
CA LYS A 181 -15.47 4.92 -13.23
C LYS A 181 -15.81 3.87 -14.29
N ASP A 182 -15.84 4.27 -15.56
CA ASP A 182 -16.08 3.36 -16.67
C ASP A 182 -15.03 2.24 -16.69
N ARG A 183 -13.76 2.58 -16.51
CA ARG A 183 -12.69 1.59 -16.45
C ARG A 183 -12.81 0.62 -15.27
N VAL A 184 -13.22 1.12 -14.11
CA VAL A 184 -13.50 0.28 -12.93
C VAL A 184 -14.70 -0.63 -13.19
N LEU A 185 -15.76 -0.13 -13.81
CA LEU A 185 -16.94 -0.94 -14.16
C LEU A 185 -16.63 -2.01 -15.20
N GLU A 186 -15.78 -1.71 -16.20
CA GLU A 186 -15.27 -2.71 -17.15
C GLU A 186 -14.49 -3.82 -16.43
N PHE A 187 -13.60 -3.45 -15.53
CA PHE A 187 -12.85 -4.41 -14.72
C PHE A 187 -13.79 -5.33 -13.91
N LEU A 188 -14.77 -4.74 -13.23
CA LEU A 188 -15.77 -5.50 -12.45
C LEU A 188 -16.64 -6.39 -13.35
N ALA A 189 -16.99 -5.93 -14.56
CA ALA A 189 -17.76 -6.70 -15.52
C ALA A 189 -17.00 -7.93 -16.02
N VAL A 190 -15.71 -7.79 -16.37
CA VAL A 190 -14.85 -8.90 -16.78
C VAL A 190 -14.72 -9.93 -15.64
N ARG A 191 -14.53 -9.44 -14.41
CA ARG A 191 -14.44 -10.30 -13.24
C ARG A 191 -15.73 -11.08 -13.00
N LYS A 192 -16.89 -10.42 -13.09
CA LYS A 192 -18.20 -11.05 -12.98
C LYS A 192 -18.38 -12.16 -14.01
N LEU A 193 -18.08 -11.87 -15.28
CA LEU A 193 -18.19 -12.86 -16.36
C LEU A 193 -17.25 -14.07 -16.15
N ALA A 194 -16.06 -13.83 -15.60
CA ALA A 194 -15.13 -14.91 -15.27
C ALA A 194 -15.68 -15.80 -14.15
N MET A 195 -16.27 -15.20 -13.11
CA MET A 195 -16.90 -15.95 -12.01
C MET A 195 -18.13 -16.74 -12.48
N ASP A 196 -19.02 -16.10 -13.26
CA ASP A 196 -20.23 -16.74 -13.77
C ASP A 196 -19.86 -17.97 -14.64
N ARG A 197 -18.84 -17.84 -15.50
CA ARG A 197 -18.35 -18.95 -16.35
C ARG A 197 -17.66 -20.06 -15.54
N SER A 198 -16.93 -19.71 -14.49
CA SER A 198 -16.30 -20.70 -13.61
C SER A 198 -17.35 -21.50 -12.83
N ALA A 199 -18.43 -20.86 -12.43
CA ALA A 199 -19.56 -21.52 -11.77
C ALA A 199 -20.34 -22.44 -12.72
N GLU A 200 -20.52 -22.05 -13.98
CA GLU A 200 -21.14 -22.88 -15.03
C GLU A 200 -20.27 -24.11 -15.38
N ALA A 201 -18.94 -23.95 -15.44
CA ALA A 201 -18.01 -25.05 -15.74
C ALA A 201 -17.89 -26.07 -14.59
N ALA A 202 -18.05 -25.64 -13.33
CA ALA A 202 -18.02 -26.53 -12.17
C ALA A 202 -19.32 -27.36 -11.99
N GLY A 203 -20.36 -27.10 -12.79
CA GLY A 203 -21.63 -27.84 -12.75
C GLY A 203 -21.62 -29.15 -13.57
N ASP A 204 -20.67 -29.34 -14.47
CA ASP A 204 -20.69 -30.48 -15.46
C ASP A 204 -19.59 -31.53 -15.25
N GLU A 205 -18.57 -31.32 -14.42
CA GLU A 205 -17.51 -32.32 -14.17
C GLU A 205 -17.02 -32.24 -12.70
N GLU A 206 -16.91 -33.42 -12.05
CA GLU A 206 -16.16 -33.53 -10.78
C GLU A 206 -14.70 -33.08 -11.03
N PRO A 207 -14.10 -32.22 -10.18
CA PRO A 207 -12.76 -31.73 -10.41
C PRO A 207 -11.73 -32.81 -10.07
N ASP A 208 -11.37 -33.61 -11.07
CA ASP A 208 -10.15 -34.43 -11.04
C ASP A 208 -8.96 -33.47 -11.25
N GLY A 209 -8.26 -33.16 -10.14
CA GLY A 209 -6.89 -32.63 -10.14
C GLY A 209 -6.75 -31.13 -10.45
N ALA A 210 -6.43 -30.36 -9.42
CA ALA A 210 -5.74 -29.06 -9.48
C ALA A 210 -6.14 -28.14 -10.66
N GLY A 211 -7.41 -27.80 -10.75
CA GLY A 211 -7.90 -26.78 -11.69
C GLY A 211 -7.42 -25.41 -11.27
N ASP A 212 -6.52 -24.88 -12.07
CA ASP A 212 -6.00 -23.53 -12.06
C ASP A 212 -7.15 -22.51 -12.01
N GLY A 213 -7.49 -22.05 -10.82
CA GLY A 213 -8.62 -21.15 -10.53
C GLY A 213 -8.48 -19.78 -11.22
N GLY A 214 -8.86 -19.73 -12.50
CA GLY A 214 -8.75 -18.54 -13.34
C GLY A 214 -9.61 -17.33 -12.95
N ALA A 215 -10.47 -17.43 -11.94
CA ALA A 215 -11.41 -16.37 -11.58
C ALA A 215 -10.76 -15.16 -10.85
N GLY A 216 -9.51 -15.30 -10.37
CA GLY A 216 -8.78 -14.23 -9.67
C GLY A 216 -7.80 -13.42 -10.53
N ARG A 217 -7.57 -13.80 -11.79
CA ARG A 217 -6.45 -13.33 -12.62
C ARG A 217 -6.75 -12.11 -13.49
N GLY A 218 -7.44 -11.11 -12.96
CA GLY A 218 -7.56 -9.81 -13.64
C GLY A 218 -6.25 -9.00 -13.57
N PRO A 219 -6.05 -8.04 -14.48
CA PRO A 219 -4.92 -7.11 -14.40
C PRO A 219 -4.99 -6.31 -13.10
N ILE A 220 -3.82 -5.95 -12.54
CA ILE A 220 -3.73 -5.12 -11.35
C ILE A 220 -3.95 -3.67 -11.77
N LEU A 221 -4.97 -3.01 -11.22
CA LEU A 221 -5.24 -1.61 -11.52
C LEU A 221 -4.22 -0.70 -10.84
N LEU A 222 -3.52 0.12 -11.64
CA LEU A 222 -2.60 1.16 -11.15
C LEU A 222 -3.21 2.54 -11.35
N PHE A 223 -3.64 3.18 -10.27
CA PHE A 223 -4.18 4.53 -10.27
C PHE A 223 -3.06 5.57 -10.23
N VAL A 224 -2.89 6.30 -11.33
CA VAL A 224 -1.82 7.29 -11.48
C VAL A 224 -2.40 8.69 -11.54
N GLY A 225 -1.79 9.64 -10.85
CA GLY A 225 -2.20 11.04 -10.93
C GLY A 225 -1.79 11.86 -9.72
N PRO A 226 -2.11 13.16 -9.71
CA PRO A 226 -1.72 14.06 -8.65
C PRO A 226 -2.33 13.69 -7.29
N PRO A 227 -1.75 14.17 -6.19
CA PRO A 227 -2.29 13.90 -4.86
C PRO A 227 -3.66 14.57 -4.65
N GLY A 228 -4.59 13.86 -4.00
CA GLY A 228 -5.90 14.41 -3.64
C GLY A 228 -6.97 14.35 -4.72
N VAL A 229 -6.80 13.52 -5.75
CA VAL A 229 -7.79 13.31 -6.83
C VAL A 229 -8.73 12.11 -6.58
N GLY A 230 -8.62 11.45 -5.42
CA GLY A 230 -9.55 10.37 -5.06
C GLY A 230 -9.05 8.95 -5.29
N LYS A 231 -7.78 8.72 -5.68
CA LYS A 231 -7.23 7.37 -5.93
C LYS A 231 -7.50 6.36 -4.81
N THR A 232 -7.22 6.75 -3.57
CA THR A 232 -7.43 5.88 -2.40
C THR A 232 -8.91 5.64 -2.09
N SER A 233 -9.78 6.64 -2.31
CA SER A 233 -11.21 6.51 -2.04
C SER A 233 -11.93 5.65 -3.08
N ILE A 234 -11.53 5.70 -4.36
CA ILE A 234 -12.08 4.80 -5.39
C ILE A 234 -11.77 3.34 -5.06
N ALA A 235 -10.55 3.01 -4.63
CA ALA A 235 -10.21 1.65 -4.20
C ALA A 235 -11.10 1.16 -3.03
N GLN A 236 -11.43 2.06 -2.10
CA GLN A 236 -12.38 1.75 -1.02
C GLN A 236 -13.81 1.54 -1.55
N SER A 237 -14.24 2.32 -2.53
CA SER A 237 -15.56 2.14 -3.15
C SER A 237 -15.64 0.85 -3.96
N ILE A 238 -14.55 0.42 -4.62
CA ILE A 238 -14.43 -0.90 -5.26
C ILE A 238 -14.63 -2.02 -4.23
N ALA A 239 -13.92 -1.97 -3.10
CA ALA A 239 -14.07 -2.99 -2.06
C ALA A 239 -15.51 -3.06 -1.54
N ARG A 240 -16.14 -1.92 -1.33
CA ARG A 240 -17.54 -1.84 -0.88
C ARG A 240 -18.52 -2.36 -1.92
N SER A 241 -18.28 -2.11 -3.21
CA SER A 241 -19.15 -2.61 -4.29
C SER A 241 -19.05 -4.13 -4.47
N LEU A 242 -17.92 -4.72 -4.10
CA LEU A 242 -17.69 -6.16 -4.11
C LEU A 242 -18.17 -6.87 -2.83
N GLY A 243 -18.45 -6.13 -1.75
CA GLY A 243 -18.71 -6.69 -0.42
C GLY A 243 -17.47 -7.26 0.26
N ARG A 244 -16.26 -6.88 -0.20
CA ARG A 244 -14.97 -7.37 0.32
C ARG A 244 -14.37 -6.44 1.35
N ASP A 245 -13.58 -7.00 2.25
CA ASP A 245 -12.80 -6.21 3.21
C ASP A 245 -11.73 -5.38 2.51
N TYR A 246 -11.49 -4.19 3.03
CA TYR A 246 -10.53 -3.24 2.46
C TYR A 246 -9.33 -3.05 3.38
N VAL A 247 -8.14 -3.27 2.85
CA VAL A 247 -6.88 -3.05 3.55
C VAL A 247 -5.98 -2.10 2.76
N ARG A 248 -5.48 -1.07 3.44
CA ARG A 248 -4.52 -0.13 2.86
C ARG A 248 -3.12 -0.40 3.39
N ILE A 249 -2.20 -0.68 2.49
CA ILE A 249 -0.78 -0.88 2.79
C ILE A 249 0.00 0.29 2.19
N SER A 250 0.58 1.14 3.04
CA SER A 250 1.45 2.22 2.56
C SER A 250 2.85 1.69 2.30
N LEU A 251 3.28 1.74 1.05
CA LEU A 251 4.62 1.34 0.62
C LEU A 251 5.61 2.52 0.63
N GLY A 252 5.09 3.74 0.83
CA GLY A 252 5.92 4.93 0.93
C GLY A 252 6.90 4.87 2.10
N GLY A 253 8.18 4.73 1.78
CA GLY A 253 9.25 4.62 2.78
C GLY A 253 9.72 3.21 3.08
N ALA A 254 9.12 2.17 2.49
CA ALA A 254 9.68 0.83 2.49
C ALA A 254 11.04 0.84 1.76
N ARG A 255 12.07 0.30 2.41
CA ARG A 255 13.45 0.32 1.90
C ARG A 255 14.09 -1.05 1.89
N ASP A 256 13.51 -2.00 2.61
CA ASP A 256 14.00 -3.34 2.78
C ASP A 256 12.96 -4.35 2.29
N GLU A 257 13.42 -5.44 1.71
CA GLU A 257 12.59 -6.60 1.36
C GLU A 257 11.80 -7.10 2.58
N ALA A 258 12.40 -7.02 3.77
CA ALA A 258 11.77 -7.40 5.02
C ALA A 258 10.52 -6.58 5.39
N ASP A 259 10.33 -5.36 4.85
CA ASP A 259 9.07 -4.62 4.98
C ASP A 259 7.89 -5.37 4.35
N ILE A 260 8.15 -6.15 3.27
CA ILE A 260 7.13 -6.91 2.52
C ILE A 260 7.03 -8.35 3.01
N ARG A 261 8.20 -9.04 3.15
CA ARG A 261 8.32 -10.47 3.48
C ARG A 261 8.56 -10.79 4.96
N GLY A 262 8.65 -9.76 5.82
CA GLY A 262 8.92 -9.98 7.24
C GLY A 262 10.37 -10.31 7.56
N HIS A 263 10.69 -10.31 8.84
CA HIS A 263 11.99 -10.69 9.38
C HIS A 263 11.97 -12.12 9.89
N ARG A 264 13.10 -12.83 9.77
CA ARG A 264 13.21 -14.18 10.33
C ARG A 264 12.99 -14.18 11.84
N ARG A 265 12.26 -15.14 12.36
CA ARG A 265 11.89 -15.30 13.80
C ARG A 265 13.07 -15.27 14.78
N THR A 266 14.27 -15.56 14.29
CA THR A 266 15.49 -15.58 15.10
C THR A 266 15.97 -14.19 15.56
N TYR A 267 15.45 -13.12 14.99
CA TYR A 267 15.81 -11.76 15.39
C TYR A 267 14.88 -11.24 16.48
N VAL A 268 15.46 -10.55 17.47
CA VAL A 268 14.67 -9.89 18.52
C VAL A 268 13.80 -8.79 17.91
N GLY A 269 12.50 -8.87 18.15
CA GLY A 269 11.54 -7.92 17.57
C GLY A 269 11.14 -8.22 16.12
N ALA A 270 11.42 -9.43 15.62
CA ALA A 270 10.94 -9.87 14.31
C ALA A 270 9.41 -9.82 14.24
N MET A 271 8.90 -9.42 13.08
CA MET A 271 7.47 -9.37 12.79
C MET A 271 7.23 -9.85 11.34
N PRO A 272 6.05 -10.37 11.03
CA PRO A 272 5.62 -10.65 9.67
C PRO A 272 5.66 -9.40 8.79
N GLY A 273 5.78 -9.60 7.48
CA GLY A 273 5.71 -8.53 6.50
C GLY A 273 4.34 -7.83 6.44
N ARG A 274 4.30 -6.67 5.84
CA ARG A 274 3.07 -5.84 5.75
C ARG A 274 1.93 -6.55 5.03
N ILE A 275 2.21 -7.47 4.12
CA ILE A 275 1.20 -8.26 3.42
C ILE A 275 0.47 -9.17 4.41
N ILE A 276 1.21 -9.96 5.19
CA ILE A 276 0.63 -10.86 6.20
C ILE A 276 -0.06 -10.08 7.33
N GLN A 277 0.51 -8.95 7.77
CA GLN A 277 -0.16 -8.06 8.72
C GLN A 277 -1.49 -7.53 8.16
N GLY A 278 -1.52 -7.25 6.86
CA GLY A 278 -2.72 -6.85 6.15
C GLY A 278 -3.78 -7.95 6.12
N MET A 279 -3.39 -9.20 5.83
CA MET A 279 -4.28 -10.36 5.84
C MET A 279 -4.91 -10.60 7.22
N ARG A 280 -4.11 -10.54 8.28
CA ARG A 280 -4.61 -10.60 9.65
C ARG A 280 -5.64 -9.51 9.95
N SER A 281 -5.40 -8.28 9.46
CA SER A 281 -6.32 -7.15 9.68
C SER A 281 -7.61 -7.27 8.87
N ALA A 282 -7.56 -7.89 7.69
CA ALA A 282 -8.70 -8.14 6.83
C ALA A 282 -9.65 -9.18 7.42
N LYS A 283 -9.12 -10.22 8.09
CA LYS A 283 -9.87 -11.38 8.59
C LYS A 283 -10.58 -12.19 7.50
N SER A 284 -10.29 -11.93 6.24
CA SER A 284 -10.81 -12.65 5.07
C SER A 284 -9.70 -12.95 4.09
N LYS A 285 -9.81 -14.09 3.36
CA LYS A 285 -8.82 -14.56 2.37
C LYS A 285 -8.88 -13.75 1.07
N ASN A 286 -10.00 -13.13 0.78
CA ASN A 286 -10.30 -12.43 -0.46
C ASN A 286 -10.46 -10.89 -0.31
N PRO A 287 -9.63 -10.17 0.45
CA PRO A 287 -9.75 -8.73 0.62
C PRO A 287 -9.32 -7.96 -0.63
N VAL A 288 -9.65 -6.66 -0.64
CA VAL A 288 -9.06 -5.69 -1.58
C VAL A 288 -7.89 -5.01 -0.91
N PHE A 289 -6.69 -5.19 -1.44
CA PHE A 289 -5.46 -4.56 -0.96
C PHE A 289 -5.13 -3.34 -1.80
N LEU A 290 -5.08 -2.19 -1.17
CA LEU A 290 -4.54 -0.98 -1.77
C LEU A 290 -3.05 -0.83 -1.41
N LEU A 291 -2.19 -1.00 -2.41
CA LEU A 291 -0.75 -0.72 -2.34
C LEU A 291 -0.53 0.77 -2.63
N ASP A 292 -0.47 1.57 -1.57
CA ASP A 292 -0.44 3.02 -1.71
C ASP A 292 0.98 3.56 -1.83
N GLU A 293 1.20 4.49 -2.78
CA GLU A 293 2.47 5.16 -3.04
C GLU A 293 3.61 4.21 -3.51
N VAL A 294 3.33 3.32 -4.47
CA VAL A 294 4.35 2.40 -5.06
C VAL A 294 5.51 3.15 -5.76
N ASP A 295 5.30 4.39 -6.18
CA ASP A 295 6.33 5.27 -6.75
C ASP A 295 7.35 5.77 -5.71
N LYS A 296 7.14 5.49 -4.42
CA LYS A 296 8.03 5.87 -3.33
C LYS A 296 8.81 4.71 -2.73
N LEU A 297 8.80 3.55 -3.38
CA LEU A 297 9.66 2.43 -3.02
C LEU A 297 11.13 2.87 -3.13
N GLY A 298 11.89 2.66 -2.05
CA GLY A 298 13.30 2.98 -2.02
C GLY A 298 14.14 1.78 -2.44
N GLN A 299 15.21 2.00 -3.20
CA GLN A 299 16.25 0.99 -3.37
C GLN A 299 17.26 1.10 -2.23
N SER A 300 17.62 -0.03 -1.62
CA SER A 300 18.60 -0.12 -0.55
C SER A 300 19.65 -1.18 -0.89
N TYR A 301 20.85 -1.04 -0.32
CA TYR A 301 21.89 -2.08 -0.36
C TYR A 301 21.50 -3.35 0.42
N GLN A 302 20.46 -3.31 1.23
CA GLN A 302 20.01 -4.41 2.10
C GLN A 302 18.90 -5.26 1.50
N GLY A 303 18.37 -4.89 0.35
CA GLY A 303 17.30 -5.61 -0.35
C GLY A 303 16.53 -4.71 -1.31
N ASP A 304 15.80 -5.32 -2.21
CA ASP A 304 14.91 -4.65 -3.16
C ASP A 304 13.45 -5.00 -2.88
N PRO A 305 12.68 -4.12 -2.24
CA PRO A 305 11.27 -4.36 -1.98
C PRO A 305 10.44 -4.54 -3.25
N SER A 306 10.93 -4.05 -4.40
CA SER A 306 10.24 -4.23 -5.68
C SER A 306 10.25 -5.69 -6.12
N SER A 307 11.33 -6.42 -5.86
CA SER A 307 11.45 -7.86 -6.17
C SER A 307 10.49 -8.68 -5.31
N ALA A 308 10.36 -8.36 -4.02
CA ALA A 308 9.39 -9.02 -3.15
C ALA A 308 7.95 -8.75 -3.58
N LEU A 309 7.66 -7.51 -4.03
CA LEU A 309 6.34 -7.17 -4.57
C LEU A 309 6.03 -7.91 -5.88
N LEU A 310 7.02 -8.17 -6.73
CA LEU A 310 6.81 -8.94 -7.95
C LEU A 310 6.28 -10.34 -7.65
N GLU A 311 6.77 -11.01 -6.61
CA GLU A 311 6.29 -12.31 -6.19
C GLU A 311 4.84 -12.25 -5.65
N VAL A 312 4.53 -11.24 -4.83
CA VAL A 312 3.18 -11.00 -4.29
C VAL A 312 2.17 -10.76 -5.42
N LEU A 313 2.59 -10.03 -6.46
CA LEU A 313 1.72 -9.60 -7.56
C LEU A 313 1.72 -10.57 -8.75
N ASP A 314 2.61 -11.55 -8.78
CA ASP A 314 2.66 -12.54 -9.85
C ASP A 314 1.64 -13.66 -9.60
N PRO A 315 0.61 -13.82 -10.45
CA PRO A 315 -0.37 -14.89 -10.30
C PRO A 315 0.21 -16.31 -10.33
N ALA A 316 1.42 -16.48 -10.90
CA ALA A 316 2.10 -17.77 -10.92
C ALA A 316 2.82 -18.10 -9.61
N GLN A 317 3.05 -17.13 -8.75
CA GLN A 317 3.83 -17.26 -7.51
C GLN A 317 3.07 -16.92 -6.25
N ASN A 318 2.01 -16.09 -6.34
CA ASN A 318 1.29 -15.56 -5.19
C ASN A 318 0.48 -16.61 -4.41
N SER A 319 0.15 -17.76 -5.03
CA SER A 319 -0.50 -18.88 -4.34
C SER A 319 0.40 -19.57 -3.31
N THR A 320 1.72 -19.41 -3.45
CA THR A 320 2.74 -20.01 -2.58
C THR A 320 3.65 -18.96 -1.96
N PHE A 321 3.11 -17.79 -1.63
CA PHE A 321 3.88 -16.72 -1.03
C PHE A 321 4.43 -17.11 0.35
N VAL A 322 5.73 -16.98 0.56
CA VAL A 322 6.40 -17.31 1.84
C VAL A 322 6.89 -16.05 2.53
N ASP A 323 6.27 -15.73 3.66
CA ASP A 323 6.77 -14.72 4.58
C ASP A 323 7.90 -15.31 5.43
N HIS A 324 9.00 -14.56 5.63
CA HIS A 324 10.18 -15.04 6.36
C HIS A 324 9.90 -15.26 7.87
N TYR A 325 8.90 -14.58 8.43
CA TYR A 325 8.49 -14.79 9.80
C TYR A 325 7.64 -16.06 9.94
N LEU A 326 6.68 -16.25 9.05
CA LEU A 326 5.82 -17.44 9.07
C LEU A 326 6.61 -18.69 8.66
N GLY A 327 7.41 -18.61 7.59
CA GLY A 327 8.19 -19.74 7.06
C GLY A 327 7.34 -20.84 6.42
N ILE A 328 6.04 -20.62 6.28
CA ILE A 328 5.06 -21.50 5.63
C ILE A 328 4.39 -20.74 4.48
N PRO A 329 4.01 -21.42 3.39
CA PRO A 329 3.35 -20.77 2.27
C PRO A 329 1.96 -20.27 2.67
N PHE A 330 1.61 -19.06 2.19
CA PHE A 330 0.29 -18.46 2.35
C PHE A 330 -0.27 -18.10 0.97
N ASP A 331 -1.51 -18.48 0.71
CA ASP A 331 -2.16 -18.26 -0.58
C ASP A 331 -2.78 -16.86 -0.67
N LEU A 332 -2.23 -16.04 -1.59
CA LEU A 332 -2.69 -14.68 -1.89
C LEU A 332 -3.47 -14.60 -3.23
N SER A 333 -3.79 -15.72 -3.87
CA SER A 333 -4.40 -15.76 -5.21
C SER A 333 -5.79 -15.12 -5.27
N GLU A 334 -6.52 -15.11 -4.16
CA GLU A 334 -7.86 -14.51 -4.06
C GLU A 334 -7.85 -13.01 -3.70
N VAL A 335 -6.67 -12.47 -3.34
CA VAL A 335 -6.51 -11.05 -3.00
C VAL A 335 -6.61 -10.18 -4.24
N LEU A 336 -7.45 -9.15 -4.18
CA LEU A 336 -7.53 -8.15 -5.24
C LEU A 336 -6.57 -7.00 -4.95
N PHE A 337 -5.47 -6.93 -5.72
CA PHE A 337 -4.50 -5.86 -5.58
C PHE A 337 -4.88 -4.65 -6.44
N VAL A 338 -4.85 -3.47 -5.83
CA VAL A 338 -4.96 -2.16 -6.49
C VAL A 338 -3.76 -1.34 -6.06
N ALA A 339 -3.08 -0.68 -6.99
CA ALA A 339 -1.91 0.14 -6.69
C ALA A 339 -2.19 1.63 -6.92
N THR A 340 -1.48 2.51 -6.20
CA THR A 340 -1.51 3.96 -6.47
C THR A 340 -0.11 4.51 -6.64
N ALA A 341 0.02 5.47 -7.56
CA ALA A 341 1.25 6.22 -7.78
C ALA A 341 0.95 7.69 -8.08
N ASN A 342 1.95 8.54 -7.85
CA ASN A 342 1.88 9.93 -8.33
C ASN A 342 2.75 10.13 -9.58
N TYR A 343 3.79 9.31 -9.76
CA TYR A 343 4.74 9.38 -10.87
C TYR A 343 5.03 7.99 -11.42
N LEU A 344 4.89 7.82 -12.73
CA LEU A 344 5.20 6.55 -13.41
C LEU A 344 6.69 6.26 -13.47
N ASP A 345 7.49 7.28 -13.78
CA ASP A 345 8.93 7.17 -14.05
C ASP A 345 9.74 6.60 -12.88
N ARG A 346 9.13 6.54 -11.69
CA ARG A 346 9.78 6.03 -10.48
C ARG A 346 9.44 4.57 -10.18
N ILE A 347 8.50 4.00 -10.91
CA ILE A 347 8.10 2.60 -10.74
C ILE A 347 9.00 1.73 -11.61
N PRO A 348 9.60 0.66 -11.09
CA PRO A 348 10.38 -0.28 -11.88
C PRO A 348 9.57 -0.89 -13.03
N GLY A 349 10.18 -0.98 -14.23
CA GLY A 349 9.53 -1.50 -15.43
C GLY A 349 8.83 -2.85 -15.23
N PRO A 350 9.46 -3.87 -14.60
CA PRO A 350 8.81 -5.16 -14.37
C PRO A 350 7.53 -5.12 -13.53
N LEU A 351 7.39 -4.13 -12.64
CA LEU A 351 6.13 -3.90 -11.90
C LEU A 351 5.07 -3.25 -12.80
N LEU A 352 5.47 -2.28 -13.62
CA LEU A 352 4.57 -1.61 -14.57
C LEU A 352 3.98 -2.60 -15.59
N ASP A 353 4.78 -3.55 -16.07
CA ASP A 353 4.35 -4.56 -17.06
C ASP A 353 3.21 -5.47 -16.56
N ARG A 354 3.02 -5.57 -15.23
CA ARG A 354 1.95 -6.33 -14.58
C ARG A 354 0.73 -5.51 -14.21
N MET A 355 0.83 -4.18 -14.35
CA MET A 355 -0.20 -3.26 -13.90
C MET A 355 -0.88 -2.57 -15.07
N GLU A 356 -2.18 -2.46 -15.00
CA GLU A 356 -2.97 -1.69 -15.95
C GLU A 356 -3.15 -0.26 -15.43
N ARG A 357 -2.67 0.68 -16.23
CA ARG A 357 -2.69 2.11 -15.91
C ARG A 357 -4.08 2.71 -16.05
N VAL A 358 -4.52 3.41 -15.01
CA VAL A 358 -5.72 4.24 -14.99
C VAL A 358 -5.34 5.65 -14.55
N ASP A 359 -5.51 6.63 -15.45
CA ASP A 359 -5.06 8.00 -15.22
C ASP A 359 -6.13 8.84 -14.51
N PHE A 360 -5.73 9.46 -13.42
CA PHE A 360 -6.52 10.43 -12.68
C PHE A 360 -6.09 11.84 -13.04
N ALA A 361 -6.90 12.53 -13.80
CA ALA A 361 -6.70 13.94 -14.09
C ALA A 361 -6.95 14.82 -12.85
N GLY A 362 -6.46 16.05 -12.90
CA GLY A 362 -6.81 17.07 -11.91
C GLY A 362 -8.24 17.59 -12.11
N TYR A 363 -8.82 18.11 -11.03
CA TYR A 363 -10.16 18.68 -11.07
C TYR A 363 -10.17 20.13 -11.57
N THR A 364 -11.20 20.48 -12.33
CA THR A 364 -11.54 21.87 -12.67
C THR A 364 -12.07 22.61 -11.44
N GLU A 365 -12.15 23.93 -11.52
CA GLU A 365 -12.75 24.75 -10.43
C GLU A 365 -14.22 24.42 -10.18
N ALA A 366 -14.97 24.10 -11.24
CA ALA A 366 -16.36 23.70 -11.15
C ALA A 366 -16.53 22.36 -10.42
N GLU A 367 -15.71 21.38 -10.80
CA GLU A 367 -15.68 20.07 -10.11
C GLU A 367 -15.26 20.21 -8.65
N LYS A 368 -14.21 21.01 -8.35
CA LYS A 368 -13.78 21.28 -6.98
C LYS A 368 -14.88 21.93 -6.15
N LEU A 369 -15.68 22.82 -6.75
CA LEU A 369 -16.83 23.44 -6.09
C LEU A 369 -17.88 22.38 -5.73
N GLU A 370 -18.25 21.51 -6.68
CA GLU A 370 -19.24 20.46 -6.42
C GLU A 370 -18.73 19.43 -5.39
N ILE A 371 -17.45 19.01 -5.49
CA ILE A 371 -16.80 18.14 -4.49
C ILE A 371 -16.81 18.80 -3.12
N ALA A 372 -16.49 20.09 -3.05
CA ALA A 372 -16.48 20.82 -1.78
C ALA A 372 -17.87 20.86 -1.13
N LYS A 373 -18.93 21.06 -1.91
CA LYS A 373 -20.31 21.07 -1.43
C LYS A 373 -20.80 19.70 -0.96
N ARG A 374 -20.64 18.69 -1.83
CA ARG A 374 -21.22 17.35 -1.60
C ARG A 374 -20.50 16.58 -0.51
N TYR A 375 -19.16 16.65 -0.50
CA TYR A 375 -18.32 15.78 0.35
C TYR A 375 -17.52 16.54 1.41
N LEU A 376 -16.68 17.54 1.02
CA LEU A 376 -15.72 18.13 1.95
C LEU A 376 -16.40 18.93 3.06
N LEU A 377 -17.38 19.77 2.71
CA LEU A 377 -18.07 20.59 3.69
C LEU A 377 -18.84 19.75 4.70
N ARG A 378 -19.51 18.68 4.21
CA ARG A 378 -20.24 17.73 5.06
C ARG A 378 -19.29 17.00 6.03
N ARG A 379 -18.13 16.54 5.54
CA ARG A 379 -17.11 15.90 6.35
C ARG A 379 -16.56 16.87 7.39
N GLN A 380 -16.18 18.07 6.96
CA GLN A 380 -15.58 19.08 7.85
C GLN A 380 -16.57 19.60 8.91
N ARG A 381 -17.86 19.66 8.63
CA ARG A 381 -18.88 19.91 9.66
C ARG A 381 -18.89 18.82 10.72
N LYS A 382 -18.95 17.56 10.32
CA LYS A 382 -18.96 16.40 11.23
C LYS A 382 -17.70 16.36 12.09
N GLU A 383 -16.51 16.54 11.50
CA GLU A 383 -15.22 16.53 12.20
C GLU A 383 -15.07 17.68 13.21
N ASN A 384 -15.70 18.83 12.95
CA ASN A 384 -15.60 20.00 13.82
C ASN A 384 -16.86 20.23 14.68
N ALA A 385 -17.72 19.22 14.82
CA ALA A 385 -18.94 19.24 15.63
C ALA A 385 -19.88 20.39 15.27
N LEU A 386 -20.00 20.75 13.99
CA LEU A 386 -20.89 21.77 13.47
C LEU A 386 -22.09 21.14 12.76
N THR A 387 -23.26 21.73 12.95
CA THR A 387 -24.49 21.34 12.24
C THR A 387 -24.64 22.10 10.92
N ASP A 388 -25.50 21.59 10.05
CA ASP A 388 -25.83 22.25 8.77
C ASP A 388 -26.54 23.60 8.95
N ALA A 389 -27.18 23.82 10.11
CA ALA A 389 -27.80 25.08 10.45
C ALA A 389 -26.80 26.14 10.91
N GLU A 390 -25.73 25.72 11.57
CA GLU A 390 -24.68 26.59 12.13
C GLU A 390 -23.69 27.08 11.09
N LEU A 391 -23.29 26.20 10.16
CA LEU A 391 -22.33 26.55 9.10
C LEU A 391 -22.95 26.32 7.72
N LYS A 392 -23.34 27.38 7.06
CA LYS A 392 -23.64 27.39 5.62
C LYS A 392 -22.57 28.19 4.89
N VAL A 393 -22.16 27.73 3.72
CA VAL A 393 -21.13 28.40 2.91
C VAL A 393 -21.71 28.61 1.52
N LYS A 394 -21.73 29.84 1.05
CA LYS A 394 -22.19 30.19 -0.29
C LYS A 394 -21.20 29.72 -1.35
N ASP A 395 -21.66 29.39 -2.56
CA ASP A 395 -20.81 28.98 -3.68
C ASP A 395 -19.68 29.96 -3.95
N LYS A 396 -19.98 31.27 -3.94
CA LYS A 396 -18.97 32.32 -4.13
C LYS A 396 -17.88 32.29 -3.06
N ALA A 397 -18.23 31.93 -1.81
CA ALA A 397 -17.25 31.79 -0.72
C ALA A 397 -16.36 30.56 -0.91
N LEU A 398 -16.92 29.41 -1.35
CA LEU A 398 -16.15 28.24 -1.70
C LEU A 398 -15.23 28.51 -2.88
N LEU A 399 -15.72 29.17 -3.94
CA LEU A 399 -14.88 29.59 -5.07
C LEU A 399 -13.74 30.50 -4.63
N THR A 400 -13.98 31.43 -3.70
CA THR A 400 -12.91 32.27 -3.14
C THR A 400 -11.85 31.43 -2.42
N ILE A 401 -12.27 30.37 -1.68
CA ILE A 401 -11.30 29.44 -1.05
C ILE A 401 -10.50 28.71 -2.12
N ILE A 402 -11.15 28.19 -3.15
CA ILE A 402 -10.52 27.45 -4.26
C ILE A 402 -9.49 28.33 -4.96
N GLN A 403 -9.87 29.53 -5.37
CA GLN A 403 -9.06 30.42 -6.22
C GLN A 403 -7.95 31.14 -5.46
N SER A 404 -8.22 31.55 -4.21
CA SER A 404 -7.33 32.46 -3.49
C SER A 404 -6.53 31.81 -2.35
N TYR A 405 -6.90 30.61 -1.93
CA TYR A 405 -6.25 29.93 -0.81
C TYR A 405 -5.65 28.56 -1.16
N THR A 406 -5.97 28.02 -2.35
CA THR A 406 -5.48 26.71 -2.81
C THR A 406 -4.84 26.79 -4.19
N ARG A 407 -3.76 26.01 -4.40
CA ARG A 407 -3.09 25.83 -5.69
C ARG A 407 -2.68 24.37 -5.80
N GLU A 408 -3.60 23.55 -6.30
CA GLU A 408 -3.41 22.10 -6.43
C GLU A 408 -4.29 21.53 -7.53
N ALA A 409 -3.90 20.39 -8.10
CA ALA A 409 -4.72 19.63 -9.06
C ALA A 409 -5.90 18.95 -8.38
N GLY A 410 -5.71 18.37 -7.20
CA GLY A 410 -6.75 17.70 -6.43
C GLY A 410 -7.48 18.61 -5.46
N VAL A 411 -7.98 18.03 -4.35
CA VAL A 411 -8.79 18.72 -3.33
C VAL A 411 -8.22 18.62 -1.90
N ARG A 412 -6.98 18.13 -1.73
CA ARG A 412 -6.38 17.89 -0.40
C ARG A 412 -6.09 19.19 0.36
N GLN A 413 -5.58 20.22 -0.33
CA GLN A 413 -5.35 21.52 0.27
C GLN A 413 -6.68 22.23 0.49
N LEU A 414 -7.63 22.09 -0.44
CA LEU A 414 -8.99 22.62 -0.31
C LEU A 414 -9.68 22.08 0.95
N GLU A 415 -9.62 20.78 1.18
CA GLU A 415 -10.13 20.15 2.40
C GLU A 415 -9.51 20.74 3.67
N ARG A 416 -8.19 20.96 3.67
CA ARG A 416 -7.47 21.56 4.81
C ARG A 416 -7.91 23.01 5.07
N GLU A 417 -8.08 23.83 4.03
CA GLU A 417 -8.50 25.22 4.20
C GLU A 417 -10.00 25.32 4.57
N VAL A 418 -10.86 24.47 4.01
CA VAL A 418 -12.29 24.35 4.44
C VAL A 418 -12.36 23.90 5.90
N GLY A 419 -11.55 22.91 6.31
CA GLY A 419 -11.46 22.48 7.71
C GLY A 419 -10.94 23.58 8.64
N LYS A 420 -9.97 24.38 8.20
CA LYS A 420 -9.47 25.52 8.96
C LYS A 420 -10.54 26.61 9.09
N PHE A 421 -11.31 26.85 8.04
CA PHE A 421 -12.46 27.76 8.07
C PHE A 421 -13.51 27.26 9.08
N ALA A 422 -13.89 25.99 8.99
CA ALA A 422 -14.85 25.37 9.92
C ALA A 422 -14.40 25.46 11.38
N ARG A 423 -13.12 25.17 11.68
CA ARG A 423 -12.56 25.28 13.04
C ARG A 423 -12.64 26.72 13.59
N LYS A 424 -12.41 27.74 12.75
CA LYS A 424 -12.51 29.14 13.17
C LYS A 424 -13.96 29.54 13.45
N VAL A 425 -14.91 29.03 12.66
CA VAL A 425 -16.34 29.22 12.91
C VAL A 425 -16.75 28.52 14.22
N ALA A 426 -16.35 27.26 14.42
CA ALA A 426 -16.61 26.52 15.65
C ALA A 426 -16.10 27.25 16.89
N ARG A 427 -14.89 27.84 16.80
CA ARG A 427 -14.33 28.67 17.88
C ARG A 427 -15.18 29.92 18.20
N GLN A 428 -15.74 30.56 17.18
CA GLN A 428 -16.60 31.75 17.38
C GLN A 428 -17.95 31.34 17.98
N ILE A 429 -18.53 30.23 17.57
CA ILE A 429 -19.77 29.70 18.14
C ILE A 429 -19.56 29.29 19.61
N ALA A 430 -18.54 28.51 19.89
CA ALA A 430 -18.19 28.06 21.24
C ALA A 430 -17.85 29.24 22.18
N GLY A 431 -17.30 30.33 21.62
CA GLY A 431 -17.02 31.56 22.36
C GLY A 431 -18.22 32.48 22.49
N GLY A 432 -19.42 32.10 22.06
CA GLY A 432 -20.65 32.87 22.14
C GLY A 432 -20.71 34.12 21.24
N LYS A 433 -19.72 34.31 20.36
CA LYS A 433 -19.67 35.45 19.43
C LYS A 433 -20.62 35.28 18.23
N LEU A 434 -20.90 34.05 17.87
CA LEU A 434 -21.72 33.71 16.71
C LEU A 434 -22.68 32.58 17.07
N LYS A 435 -23.89 32.58 16.56
CA LYS A 435 -24.83 31.43 16.67
C LYS A 435 -24.88 30.59 15.39
N LYS A 436 -24.76 31.23 14.25
CA LYS A 436 -24.76 30.61 12.90
C LYS A 436 -24.09 31.55 11.91
N ILE A 437 -23.55 31.01 10.82
CA ILE A 437 -22.97 31.78 9.73
C ILE A 437 -23.47 31.27 8.37
N ASN A 438 -23.77 32.21 7.46
CA ASN A 438 -23.97 31.93 6.04
C ASN A 438 -22.84 32.63 5.28
N ALA A 439 -21.69 31.96 5.23
CA ALA A 439 -20.42 32.55 4.85
C ALA A 439 -20.43 33.13 3.42
N SER A 440 -19.97 34.37 3.33
CA SER A 440 -19.69 35.13 2.11
C SER A 440 -18.17 35.12 1.81
N PRO A 441 -17.73 35.64 0.65
CA PRO A 441 -16.32 35.86 0.38
C PRO A 441 -15.58 36.72 1.42
N ASP A 442 -16.26 37.72 1.98
CA ASP A 442 -15.69 38.63 2.99
C ASP A 442 -15.42 37.88 4.31
N ASP A 443 -16.36 37.01 4.73
CA ASP A 443 -16.18 36.17 5.90
C ASP A 443 -14.99 35.20 5.72
N VAL A 444 -14.76 34.72 4.49
CA VAL A 444 -13.59 33.91 4.17
C VAL A 444 -12.29 34.69 4.35
N ALA A 445 -12.27 35.95 3.85
CA ALA A 445 -11.10 36.81 3.98
C ALA A 445 -10.83 37.20 5.44
N GLU A 446 -11.87 37.48 6.24
CA GLU A 446 -11.76 37.75 7.66
C GLU A 446 -11.21 36.54 8.44
N LEU A 447 -11.80 35.36 8.20
CA LEU A 447 -11.47 34.16 8.95
C LEU A 447 -10.16 33.50 8.49
N LEU A 448 -9.89 33.35 7.20
CA LEU A 448 -8.67 32.74 6.70
C LEU A 448 -7.48 33.69 6.61
N GLY A 449 -7.76 35.00 6.57
CA GLY A 449 -6.76 36.06 6.44
C GLY A 449 -6.41 36.34 4.98
N ARG A 450 -5.22 36.93 4.75
CA ARG A 450 -4.80 37.32 3.39
C ARG A 450 -4.80 36.13 2.42
N PRO A 451 -5.27 36.35 1.18
CA PRO A 451 -5.07 35.36 0.10
C PRO A 451 -3.63 34.91 0.02
N ARG A 452 -3.43 33.62 -0.22
CA ARG A 452 -2.08 33.03 -0.30
C ARG A 452 -1.64 32.75 -1.72
N VAL A 453 -2.62 32.60 -2.58
CA VAL A 453 -2.41 32.34 -4.00
C VAL A 453 -2.77 33.61 -4.75
N HIS A 454 -1.81 34.12 -5.45
CA HIS A 454 -2.03 35.14 -6.45
C HIS A 454 -1.94 34.40 -7.78
N PRO A 455 -3.04 34.22 -8.52
CA PRO A 455 -2.95 33.66 -9.86
C PRO A 455 -1.97 34.51 -10.68
N GLU A 456 -1.09 33.87 -11.42
CA GLU A 456 -0.25 34.58 -12.37
C GLU A 456 -1.18 35.28 -13.35
N ARG A 457 -1.20 36.60 -13.30
CA ARG A 457 -2.07 37.39 -14.15
C ARG A 457 -1.38 37.61 -15.49
N ILE A 458 -2.16 37.46 -16.53
CA ILE A 458 -1.74 37.86 -17.87
C ILE A 458 -1.23 39.31 -17.81
N SER A 459 -0.18 39.62 -18.53
CA SER A 459 0.30 41.01 -18.68
C SER A 459 -0.86 41.90 -19.12
N ASP A 460 -0.92 43.14 -18.61
CA ASP A 460 -1.96 44.10 -19.00
C ASP A 460 -1.81 44.57 -20.45
N HIS A 461 -0.63 44.36 -21.06
CA HIS A 461 -0.29 44.81 -22.39
C HIS A 461 0.55 43.79 -23.19
N ASP A 462 0.41 43.79 -24.51
CA ASP A 462 1.26 43.02 -25.39
C ASP A 462 2.71 43.50 -25.27
N THR A 463 3.61 42.57 -25.00
CA THR A 463 4.99 42.89 -24.60
C THR A 463 5.96 42.27 -25.59
N ARG A 464 7.02 43.01 -25.91
CA ARG A 464 8.11 42.51 -26.73
C ARG A 464 8.98 41.56 -25.92
N GLY A 465 9.36 40.44 -26.53
CA GLY A 465 10.26 39.47 -25.93
C GLY A 465 9.69 38.64 -24.80
N VAL A 466 8.37 38.72 -24.52
CA VAL A 466 7.73 37.94 -23.45
C VAL A 466 6.64 37.08 -24.07
N ALA A 467 6.82 35.75 -24.05
CA ALA A 467 5.85 34.79 -24.51
C ALA A 467 5.27 33.95 -23.36
N THR A 468 3.98 33.62 -23.47
CA THR A 468 3.29 32.80 -22.46
C THR A 468 3.29 31.36 -22.91
N GLY A 469 3.96 30.49 -22.13
CA GLY A 469 3.96 29.06 -22.30
C GLY A 469 3.04 28.36 -21.28
N MET A 470 2.82 27.09 -21.49
CA MET A 470 2.08 26.22 -20.59
C MET A 470 2.99 25.10 -20.10
N PHE A 471 2.86 24.74 -18.82
CA PHE A 471 3.55 23.60 -18.25
C PHE A 471 2.61 22.85 -17.30
N TYR A 472 2.95 21.62 -16.99
CA TYR A 472 2.25 20.87 -15.94
C TYR A 472 3.23 20.41 -14.87
N SER A 473 2.70 20.26 -13.67
CA SER A 473 3.43 19.78 -12.51
C SER A 473 2.53 18.86 -11.68
N PRO A 474 3.04 18.20 -10.64
CA PRO A 474 2.19 17.44 -9.71
C PRO A 474 1.09 18.26 -9.03
N MET A 475 1.20 19.59 -9.09
CA MET A 475 0.17 20.51 -8.61
C MET A 475 -0.88 20.85 -9.66
N GLY A 476 -0.75 20.35 -10.89
CA GLY A 476 -1.57 20.63 -12.05
C GLY A 476 -0.87 21.46 -13.12
N GLY A 477 -1.63 21.81 -14.16
CA GLY A 477 -1.16 22.72 -15.21
C GLY A 477 -1.14 24.18 -14.76
N ASP A 478 -0.25 24.95 -15.33
CA ASP A 478 -0.16 26.39 -15.09
C ASP A 478 0.50 27.11 -16.28
N ILE A 479 0.47 28.42 -16.29
CA ILE A 479 1.20 29.22 -17.29
C ILE A 479 2.61 29.55 -16.78
N MET A 480 3.51 29.80 -17.72
CA MET A 480 4.83 30.36 -17.46
C MET A 480 5.17 31.42 -18.47
N PHE A 481 5.88 32.46 -18.05
CA PHE A 481 6.41 33.45 -18.92
C PHE A 481 7.83 33.07 -19.33
N VAL A 482 8.13 33.26 -20.62
CA VAL A 482 9.49 33.16 -21.16
C VAL A 482 9.87 34.54 -21.62
N GLU A 483 10.89 35.11 -21.00
CA GLU A 483 11.40 36.43 -21.29
C GLU A 483 12.71 36.32 -22.09
N ALA A 484 12.78 36.94 -23.24
CA ALA A 484 13.96 37.03 -24.06
C ALA A 484 14.41 38.49 -24.17
N SER A 485 15.67 38.76 -23.90
CA SER A 485 16.31 40.06 -24.04
C SER A 485 17.50 39.94 -24.96
N VAL A 486 17.66 40.90 -25.83
CA VAL A 486 18.79 41.02 -26.78
C VAL A 486 19.53 42.30 -26.46
N MET A 487 20.82 42.19 -26.25
CA MET A 487 21.67 43.30 -25.89
C MET A 487 22.97 43.30 -26.74
N PRO A 488 23.64 44.43 -26.93
CA PRO A 488 24.95 44.46 -27.58
C PRO A 488 25.96 43.58 -26.84
N GLY A 489 26.71 42.72 -27.55
CA GLY A 489 27.67 41.80 -26.95
C GLY A 489 28.42 41.00 -28.01
N GLU A 490 29.32 40.12 -27.60
CA GLU A 490 30.19 39.33 -28.52
C GLU A 490 29.57 37.98 -28.93
N GLY A 491 28.24 37.80 -28.89
CA GLY A 491 27.57 36.58 -29.33
C GLY A 491 27.25 35.60 -28.18
N GLY A 492 27.20 36.04 -26.94
CA GLY A 492 26.89 35.23 -25.78
C GLY A 492 25.41 34.73 -25.75
N PHE A 493 25.18 33.55 -25.13
CA PHE A 493 23.86 32.99 -24.89
C PHE A 493 23.69 32.63 -23.43
N VAL A 494 22.91 33.40 -22.72
CA VAL A 494 22.67 33.26 -21.27
C VAL A 494 21.29 32.67 -21.03
N LEU A 495 21.21 31.64 -20.18
CA LEU A 495 19.98 30.97 -19.75
C LEU A 495 19.86 31.04 -18.25
N THR A 496 18.71 31.53 -17.73
CA THR A 496 18.43 31.63 -16.30
C THR A 496 17.03 31.17 -15.99
N GLY A 497 16.75 30.75 -14.72
CA GLY A 497 15.44 30.31 -14.27
C GLY A 497 15.37 28.86 -13.80
N GLN A 498 16.47 28.23 -13.38
CA GLN A 498 16.59 26.83 -12.98
C GLN A 498 16.06 25.86 -14.04
N LEU A 499 16.55 26.02 -15.27
CA LEU A 499 16.24 25.17 -16.40
C LEU A 499 17.03 23.87 -16.33
N GLY A 500 16.37 22.74 -16.53
CA GLY A 500 17.00 21.44 -16.74
C GLY A 500 17.71 21.37 -18.10
N ASP A 501 18.38 20.26 -18.37
CA ASP A 501 19.24 20.13 -19.53
C ASP A 501 18.45 20.06 -20.84
N VAL A 502 17.29 19.35 -20.83
CA VAL A 502 16.39 19.27 -21.99
C VAL A 502 15.87 20.67 -22.39
N MET A 503 15.48 21.46 -21.40
CA MET A 503 14.98 22.81 -21.63
C MET A 503 16.07 23.76 -22.13
N LYS A 504 17.32 23.59 -21.68
CA LYS A 504 18.48 24.32 -22.22
C LYS A 504 18.80 23.95 -23.67
N GLU A 505 18.62 22.68 -24.03
CA GLU A 505 18.75 22.18 -25.38
C GLU A 505 17.70 22.80 -26.30
N SER A 506 16.42 22.78 -25.88
CA SER A 506 15.31 23.43 -26.58
C SER A 506 15.56 24.92 -26.82
N ALA A 507 16.13 25.65 -25.86
CA ALA A 507 16.49 27.05 -25.99
C ALA A 507 17.59 27.26 -27.05
N ARG A 508 18.58 26.35 -27.10
CA ARG A 508 19.64 26.39 -28.13
C ARG A 508 19.09 26.07 -29.52
N ALA A 509 18.19 25.09 -29.62
CA ALA A 509 17.51 24.77 -30.89
C ALA A 509 16.69 25.96 -31.40
N ALA A 510 15.95 26.65 -30.52
CA ALA A 510 15.23 27.87 -30.86
C ALA A 510 16.12 28.99 -31.39
N LEU A 511 17.27 29.23 -30.76
CA LEU A 511 18.26 30.23 -31.23
C LEU A 511 18.87 29.84 -32.57
N SER A 512 19.21 28.56 -32.75
CA SER A 512 19.76 28.05 -34.00
C SER A 512 18.80 28.22 -35.17
N TYR A 513 17.50 27.86 -34.91
CA TYR A 513 16.44 28.03 -35.89
C TYR A 513 16.22 29.52 -36.26
N ALA A 514 16.15 30.40 -35.25
CA ALA A 514 15.97 31.83 -35.46
C ALA A 514 17.13 32.43 -36.31
N LYS A 515 18.39 32.01 -36.08
CA LYS A 515 19.55 32.42 -36.88
C LYS A 515 19.51 31.91 -38.32
N ALA A 516 19.15 30.63 -38.50
CA ALA A 516 19.09 30.00 -39.82
C ALA A 516 17.97 30.54 -40.71
N ASN A 517 16.91 31.09 -40.13
CA ASN A 517 15.73 31.57 -40.84
C ASN A 517 15.47 33.07 -40.61
N ALA A 518 16.51 33.84 -40.32
CA ALA A 518 16.39 35.25 -39.94
C ALA A 518 15.61 36.09 -40.95
N GLU A 519 15.94 36.00 -42.23
CA GLU A 519 15.26 36.74 -43.33
C GLU A 519 13.77 36.42 -43.36
N ARG A 520 13.40 35.13 -43.33
CA ARG A 520 12.02 34.66 -43.35
C ARG A 520 11.20 35.10 -42.11
N LEU A 521 11.86 35.22 -40.97
CA LEU A 521 11.25 35.66 -39.72
C LEU A 521 11.17 37.18 -39.57
N GLY A 522 11.65 37.95 -40.60
CA GLY A 522 11.70 39.40 -40.55
C GLY A 522 12.72 39.94 -39.55
N ILE A 523 13.78 39.18 -39.30
CA ILE A 523 14.87 39.55 -38.41
C ILE A 523 15.93 40.26 -39.24
N PRO A 524 16.30 41.54 -38.96
CA PRO A 524 17.37 42.22 -39.67
C PRO A 524 18.71 41.50 -39.52
N GLU A 525 19.45 41.32 -40.62
CA GLU A 525 20.71 40.54 -40.64
C GLU A 525 21.74 41.08 -39.63
N ASP A 526 21.80 42.39 -39.46
CA ASP A 526 22.67 43.08 -38.50
C ASP A 526 22.28 42.82 -37.02
N SER A 527 20.99 42.45 -36.76
CA SER A 527 20.45 42.24 -35.41
C SER A 527 20.93 40.94 -34.75
N LEU A 528 21.57 40.04 -35.51
CA LEU A 528 22.10 38.76 -34.99
C LEU A 528 23.64 38.76 -34.89
N GLN A 529 24.30 39.82 -35.40
CA GLN A 529 25.74 40.01 -35.31
C GLN A 529 26.06 40.85 -34.06
N LYS A 530 27.03 40.41 -33.26
CA LYS A 530 27.51 41.12 -32.06
C LYS A 530 26.39 41.41 -31.02
N VAL A 531 25.49 40.46 -30.86
CA VAL A 531 24.45 40.53 -29.77
C VAL A 531 24.58 39.38 -28.83
N GLU A 532 24.33 39.65 -27.57
CA GLU A 532 24.15 38.68 -26.54
C GLU A 532 22.65 38.46 -26.29
N VAL A 533 22.26 37.20 -26.22
CA VAL A 533 20.86 36.78 -25.99
C VAL A 533 20.74 36.23 -24.62
N HIS A 534 19.80 36.77 -23.84
CA HIS A 534 19.45 36.24 -22.51
C HIS A 534 18.01 35.79 -22.53
N ILE A 535 17.79 34.48 -22.27
CA ILE A 535 16.46 33.92 -22.00
C ILE A 535 16.31 33.66 -20.49
N HIS A 536 15.26 34.22 -19.91
CA HIS A 536 14.92 34.07 -18.54
C HIS A 536 13.52 33.45 -18.40
N VAL A 537 13.39 32.43 -17.55
CA VAL A 537 12.08 31.87 -17.18
C VAL A 537 11.86 32.13 -15.70
N PRO A 538 10.99 33.09 -15.32
CA PRO A 538 10.69 33.46 -13.94
C PRO A 538 10.23 32.29 -13.09
N ALA A 539 9.99 32.52 -11.78
CA ALA A 539 9.66 31.51 -10.79
C ALA A 539 10.78 30.46 -10.57
N GLY A 540 12.00 30.96 -10.29
CA GLY A 540 13.20 30.12 -10.06
C GLY A 540 13.17 29.19 -8.85
N ALA A 541 12.10 29.22 -8.05
CA ALA A 541 11.89 28.26 -6.95
C ALA A 541 11.42 26.87 -7.41
N ILE A 542 10.95 26.75 -8.66
CA ILE A 542 10.45 25.50 -9.25
C ILE A 542 11.41 25.08 -10.35
N PRO A 543 12.09 23.93 -10.22
CA PRO A 543 12.88 23.36 -11.33
C PRO A 543 11.97 23.09 -12.53
N LYS A 544 12.43 23.44 -13.74
CA LYS A 544 11.70 23.24 -14.98
C LYS A 544 12.58 22.45 -15.94
N ASP A 545 12.02 21.39 -16.47
CA ASP A 545 12.67 20.60 -17.52
C ASP A 545 11.62 20.05 -18.48
N GLY A 546 12.00 19.87 -19.72
CA GLY A 546 11.16 19.30 -20.77
C GLY A 546 11.25 20.06 -22.11
N PRO A 547 10.95 19.39 -23.24
CA PRO A 547 11.06 19.95 -24.57
C PRO A 547 9.88 20.86 -24.95
N SER A 548 8.76 20.78 -24.22
CA SER A 548 7.47 21.40 -24.59
C SER A 548 7.45 22.95 -24.57
N ALA A 549 8.50 23.59 -24.09
CA ALA A 549 8.65 25.06 -24.14
C ALA A 549 9.38 25.56 -25.39
N GLY A 550 9.75 24.69 -26.32
CA GLY A 550 10.54 25.03 -27.50
C GLY A 550 9.93 26.14 -28.34
N ILE A 551 8.65 26.03 -28.69
CA ILE A 551 7.96 27.09 -29.48
C ILE A 551 7.80 28.38 -28.68
N THR A 552 7.61 28.32 -27.37
CA THR A 552 7.48 29.49 -26.49
C THR A 552 8.78 30.27 -26.44
N MET A 553 9.93 29.58 -26.32
CA MET A 553 11.25 30.17 -26.30
C MET A 553 11.61 30.80 -27.67
N ALA A 554 11.25 30.10 -28.75
CA ALA A 554 11.45 30.61 -30.11
C ALA A 554 10.62 31.87 -30.37
N THR A 555 9.35 31.89 -29.97
CA THR A 555 8.44 33.04 -30.10
C THR A 555 8.94 34.24 -29.31
N ALA A 556 9.35 34.05 -28.05
CA ALA A 556 9.94 35.12 -27.25
C ALA A 556 11.22 35.69 -27.88
N LEU A 557 12.08 34.81 -28.38
CA LEU A 557 13.33 35.20 -29.05
C LEU A 557 13.06 35.94 -30.33
N VAL A 558 12.21 35.44 -31.23
CA VAL A 558 11.84 36.10 -32.48
C VAL A 558 11.22 37.47 -32.21
N SER A 559 10.33 37.57 -31.23
CA SER A 559 9.75 38.84 -30.78
C SER A 559 10.80 39.82 -30.28
N ALA A 560 11.77 39.36 -29.48
CA ALA A 560 12.83 40.20 -28.94
C ALA A 560 13.73 40.75 -30.04
N ILE A 561 14.05 39.96 -31.08
CA ILE A 561 14.95 40.35 -32.16
C ILE A 561 14.21 41.17 -33.23
N SER A 562 13.02 40.73 -33.67
CA SER A 562 12.26 41.41 -34.74
C SER A 562 11.55 42.70 -34.28
N GLY A 563 11.41 42.91 -32.95
CA GLY A 563 10.72 44.05 -32.38
C GLY A 563 9.18 43.90 -32.31
N ARG A 564 8.62 42.83 -32.88
CA ARG A 564 7.19 42.56 -32.88
C ARG A 564 6.73 42.14 -31.47
N LYS A 565 5.56 42.61 -31.04
CA LYS A 565 5.04 42.27 -29.71
C LYS A 565 4.34 40.91 -29.74
N VAL A 566 4.46 40.18 -28.64
CA VAL A 566 3.68 38.93 -28.38
C VAL A 566 2.31 39.32 -27.88
N ARG A 567 1.29 38.67 -28.39
CA ARG A 567 -0.10 38.77 -27.88
C ARG A 567 -0.20 38.19 -26.47
N ARG A 568 -0.81 38.95 -25.56
CA ARG A 568 -0.98 38.57 -24.14
C ARG A 568 -2.04 37.50 -23.91
N ASP A 569 -3.03 37.42 -24.80
CA ASP A 569 -4.18 36.50 -24.70
C ASP A 569 -3.92 35.13 -25.31
N VAL A 570 -2.70 34.90 -25.82
CA VAL A 570 -2.27 33.64 -26.44
C VAL A 570 -1.28 32.91 -25.52
N SER A 571 -1.51 31.62 -25.30
CA SER A 571 -0.49 30.72 -24.75
C SER A 571 -0.17 29.60 -25.72
N MET A 572 1.00 28.98 -25.52
CA MET A 572 1.50 27.97 -26.44
C MET A 572 2.29 26.88 -25.75
N THR A 573 2.30 25.69 -26.35
CA THR A 573 3.18 24.59 -25.95
C THR A 573 3.47 23.71 -27.15
N GLY A 574 4.68 23.23 -27.27
CA GLY A 574 5.15 22.40 -28.36
C GLY A 574 6.66 22.26 -28.32
N GLU A 575 7.16 21.12 -28.78
CA GLU A 575 8.57 20.91 -29.01
C GLU A 575 8.98 21.44 -30.37
N LEU A 576 10.13 22.09 -30.48
CA LEU A 576 10.63 22.68 -31.74
C LEU A 576 11.82 21.90 -32.25
N THR A 577 11.76 21.47 -33.52
CA THR A 577 12.87 20.87 -34.22
C THR A 577 13.76 21.94 -34.86
N LEU A 578 15.00 21.60 -35.25
CA LEU A 578 15.92 22.50 -36.01
C LEU A 578 15.39 22.86 -37.40
N THR A 579 14.44 22.09 -37.95
CA THR A 579 13.78 22.36 -39.23
C THR A 579 12.56 23.25 -39.10
N GLY A 580 12.15 23.59 -37.86
CA GLY A 580 11.00 24.43 -37.60
C GLY A 580 9.67 23.69 -37.45
N ARG A 581 9.67 22.35 -37.48
CA ARG A 581 8.47 21.57 -37.19
C ARG A 581 8.13 21.61 -35.72
N VAL A 582 6.86 21.63 -35.41
CA VAL A 582 6.30 21.56 -34.04
C VAL A 582 5.88 20.13 -33.76
N LEU A 583 6.49 19.51 -32.76
CA LEU A 583 6.23 18.13 -32.38
C LEU A 583 5.22 18.02 -31.21
N PRO A 584 4.48 16.90 -31.11
CA PRO A 584 3.47 16.69 -30.08
C PRO A 584 4.08 16.62 -28.69
N ILE A 585 3.25 16.94 -27.70
CA ILE A 585 3.64 17.00 -26.29
C ILE A 585 2.61 16.30 -25.40
N GLY A 586 3.02 15.88 -24.21
CA GLY A 586 2.12 15.29 -23.24
C GLY A 586 1.47 16.30 -22.28
N GLY A 587 0.37 15.86 -21.63
CA GLY A 587 -0.33 16.61 -20.59
C GLY A 587 -1.11 17.82 -21.14
N VAL A 588 -1.71 17.68 -22.31
CA VAL A 588 -2.47 18.76 -22.99
C VAL A 588 -3.64 19.20 -22.12
N LYS A 589 -4.43 18.28 -21.59
CA LYS A 589 -5.60 18.55 -20.72
C LYS A 589 -5.21 19.44 -19.53
N GLU A 590 -4.18 19.07 -18.78
CA GLU A 590 -3.73 19.81 -17.61
C GLU A 590 -3.19 21.20 -17.97
N LYS A 591 -2.41 21.30 -19.05
CA LYS A 591 -1.84 22.56 -19.52
C LYS A 591 -2.93 23.54 -19.94
N VAL A 592 -3.92 23.06 -20.69
CA VAL A 592 -5.07 23.87 -21.14
C VAL A 592 -5.90 24.34 -19.95
N LEU A 593 -6.20 23.46 -18.99
CA LEU A 593 -6.92 23.84 -17.77
C LEU A 593 -6.15 24.90 -16.95
N GLY A 594 -4.83 24.83 -16.95
CA GLY A 594 -3.95 25.84 -16.35
C GLY A 594 -4.06 27.20 -17.04
N ALA A 595 -4.01 27.22 -18.37
CA ALA A 595 -4.12 28.44 -19.17
C ALA A 595 -5.51 29.12 -19.02
N VAL A 596 -6.58 28.34 -19.04
CA VAL A 596 -7.95 28.83 -18.81
C VAL A 596 -8.12 29.47 -17.45
N ARG A 597 -7.55 28.84 -16.40
CA ARG A 597 -7.57 29.37 -15.04
C ARG A 597 -6.81 30.71 -14.94
N ALA A 598 -5.76 30.87 -15.74
CA ALA A 598 -5.04 32.15 -15.85
C ALA A 598 -5.80 33.20 -16.70
N GLY A 599 -6.92 32.83 -17.34
CA GLY A 599 -7.77 33.71 -18.14
C GLY A 599 -7.43 33.74 -19.64
N ILE A 600 -6.57 32.84 -20.14
CA ILE A 600 -6.21 32.72 -21.55
C ILE A 600 -7.32 32.01 -22.31
N ARG A 601 -7.60 32.48 -23.52
CA ARG A 601 -8.64 31.97 -24.38
C ARG A 601 -8.18 31.50 -25.75
N GLU A 602 -6.98 31.85 -26.14
CA GLU A 602 -6.36 31.40 -27.39
C GLU A 602 -5.14 30.53 -27.07
N ILE A 603 -5.15 29.29 -27.55
CA ILE A 603 -4.14 28.30 -27.24
C ILE A 603 -3.56 27.72 -28.53
N ILE A 604 -2.25 27.74 -28.65
CA ILE A 604 -1.52 27.13 -29.75
C ILE A 604 -1.00 25.76 -29.31
N LEU A 605 -1.39 24.71 -30.05
CA LEU A 605 -0.98 23.33 -29.86
C LEU A 605 -0.37 22.75 -31.12
N PRO A 606 0.52 21.75 -31.02
CA PRO A 606 0.95 20.97 -32.16
C PRO A 606 -0.24 20.31 -32.88
N ILE A 607 -0.17 20.18 -34.20
CA ILE A 607 -1.24 19.56 -34.98
C ILE A 607 -1.49 18.09 -34.56
N ASP A 608 -0.42 17.38 -34.23
CA ASP A 608 -0.49 15.98 -33.81
C ASP A 608 -1.20 15.79 -32.43
N ASN A 609 -1.44 16.89 -31.66
CA ASN A 609 -2.23 16.89 -30.43
C ASN A 609 -3.73 17.23 -30.65
N GLU A 610 -4.22 17.23 -31.91
CA GLU A 610 -5.65 17.46 -32.19
C GLU A 610 -6.55 16.46 -31.45
N VAL A 611 -6.11 15.20 -31.35
CA VAL A 611 -6.84 14.12 -30.66
C VAL A 611 -6.97 14.40 -29.17
N ASP A 612 -5.94 14.95 -28.53
CA ASP A 612 -5.94 15.25 -27.08
C ASP A 612 -6.94 16.35 -26.70
N ILE A 613 -7.46 17.11 -27.66
CA ILE A 613 -8.51 18.13 -27.44
C ILE A 613 -9.83 17.47 -27.02
N GLU A 614 -10.08 16.24 -27.47
CA GLU A 614 -11.31 15.49 -27.10
C GLU A 614 -11.35 15.17 -25.60
N ASP A 615 -10.19 15.04 -24.96
CA ASP A 615 -10.05 14.76 -23.52
C ASP A 615 -10.35 15.99 -22.63
N ILE A 616 -10.43 17.19 -23.22
CA ILE A 616 -10.70 18.43 -22.49
C ILE A 616 -12.23 18.53 -22.24
N PRO A 617 -12.67 18.86 -21.01
CA PRO A 617 -14.11 19.01 -20.71
C PRO A 617 -14.83 19.94 -21.70
N ALA A 618 -16.00 19.51 -22.18
CA ALA A 618 -16.74 20.22 -23.24
C ALA A 618 -17.19 21.64 -22.87
N ASP A 619 -17.35 21.94 -21.59
CA ASP A 619 -17.65 23.27 -21.07
C ASP A 619 -16.43 24.20 -21.20
N VAL A 620 -15.23 23.68 -21.02
CA VAL A 620 -13.96 24.41 -21.18
C VAL A 620 -13.71 24.67 -22.67
N GLN A 621 -13.88 23.65 -23.53
CA GLN A 621 -13.68 23.79 -24.98
C GLN A 621 -14.51 24.91 -25.61
N LYS A 622 -15.73 25.18 -25.10
CA LYS A 622 -16.62 26.24 -25.62
C LYS A 622 -16.05 27.66 -25.51
N HIS A 623 -15.13 27.85 -24.57
CA HIS A 623 -14.57 29.17 -24.22
C HIS A 623 -13.17 29.39 -24.75
N ILE A 624 -12.60 28.41 -25.49
CA ILE A 624 -11.22 28.44 -26.00
C ILE A 624 -11.24 28.36 -27.52
N THR A 625 -10.31 29.09 -28.15
CA THR A 625 -9.94 28.92 -29.54
C THR A 625 -8.62 28.20 -29.64
N PHE A 626 -8.64 27.00 -30.23
CA PHE A 626 -7.41 26.24 -30.49
C PHE A 626 -6.84 26.56 -31.84
N HIS A 627 -5.54 26.82 -31.90
CA HIS A 627 -4.74 27.01 -33.10
C HIS A 627 -3.78 25.82 -33.22
N LEU A 628 -3.98 25.00 -34.25
CA LEU A 628 -3.13 23.84 -34.51
C LEU A 628 -1.97 24.30 -35.42
N ALA A 629 -0.73 24.08 -34.96
CA ALA A 629 0.48 24.48 -35.65
C ALA A 629 1.31 23.27 -36.09
N GLU A 630 1.70 23.22 -37.35
CA GLU A 630 2.62 22.24 -37.89
C GLU A 630 4.06 22.77 -37.82
N THR A 631 4.22 24.09 -38.02
CA THR A 631 5.49 24.80 -38.09
C THR A 631 5.57 26.00 -37.14
N LEU A 632 6.76 26.47 -36.85
CA LEU A 632 6.95 27.68 -36.05
C LEU A 632 6.35 28.93 -36.73
N ASP A 633 6.25 28.94 -38.07
CA ASP A 633 5.64 30.06 -38.81
C ASP A 633 4.14 30.18 -38.44
N ASP A 634 3.44 29.05 -38.32
CA ASP A 634 2.05 29.04 -37.89
C ASP A 634 1.89 29.60 -36.46
N VAL A 635 2.83 29.25 -35.58
CA VAL A 635 2.87 29.78 -34.20
C VAL A 635 3.06 31.29 -34.19
N ILE A 636 4.03 31.78 -34.98
CA ILE A 636 4.40 33.22 -35.07
C ILE A 636 3.26 34.04 -35.68
N ALA A 637 2.59 33.51 -36.70
CA ALA A 637 1.45 34.17 -37.34
C ALA A 637 0.30 34.45 -36.35
N VAL A 638 0.07 33.58 -35.37
CA VAL A 638 -0.96 33.74 -34.35
C VAL A 638 -0.45 34.55 -33.16
N ALA A 639 0.77 34.28 -32.71
CA ALA A 639 1.32 34.79 -31.45
C ALA A 639 1.85 36.21 -31.53
N LEU A 640 2.36 36.68 -32.69
CA LEU A 640 2.97 38.00 -32.84
C LEU A 640 2.03 39.00 -33.49
N THR A 641 2.06 40.23 -33.00
CA THR A 641 1.33 41.36 -33.63
C THR A 641 2.05 41.88 -34.87
N GLY A 642 1.27 42.34 -35.90
CA GLY A 642 1.77 42.85 -37.15
C GLY A 642 1.93 41.78 -38.24
N ASP A 643 1.96 42.21 -39.51
CA ASP A 643 2.00 41.29 -40.64
C ASP A 643 3.34 40.59 -40.78
N MET A 644 3.31 39.34 -41.24
CA MET A 644 4.53 38.60 -41.66
C MET A 644 5.10 39.20 -42.95
N PRO A 645 6.42 39.19 -43.14
CA PRO A 645 7.02 39.56 -44.40
C PRO A 645 6.44 38.74 -45.55
N ALA A 646 6.26 39.35 -46.74
CA ALA A 646 5.74 38.69 -47.91
C ALA A 646 6.66 37.51 -48.33
N GLY A 647 6.23 36.27 -48.09
CA GLY A 647 6.99 35.05 -48.34
C GLY A 647 6.77 33.94 -47.29
N ALA A 648 6.14 34.25 -46.19
CA ALA A 648 5.73 33.25 -45.21
C ALA A 648 4.46 32.52 -45.68
N GLY A 649 4.39 31.20 -45.42
CA GLY A 649 3.29 30.33 -45.84
C GLY A 649 1.90 30.73 -45.28
N PRO A 650 0.82 30.06 -45.68
CA PRO A 650 -0.54 30.40 -45.29
C PRO A 650 -0.74 30.26 -43.77
N PRO A 651 -1.60 31.11 -43.15
CA PRO A 651 -1.83 31.10 -41.74
C PRO A 651 -2.50 29.77 -41.28
N ALA A 652 -2.19 29.36 -40.04
CA ALA A 652 -2.74 28.18 -39.40
C ALA A 652 -4.28 28.10 -39.53
N THR A 653 -4.79 26.91 -39.80
CA THR A 653 -6.22 26.69 -39.94
C THR A 653 -6.92 26.87 -38.58
N THR A 654 -7.66 27.98 -38.44
CA THR A 654 -8.50 28.26 -37.29
C THR A 654 -9.74 27.38 -37.33
N ARG A 655 -9.81 26.37 -36.50
CA ARG A 655 -11.02 25.57 -36.33
C ARG A 655 -11.85 26.13 -35.14
N LYS A 656 -12.85 26.98 -35.47
CA LYS A 656 -13.93 27.25 -34.48
C LYS A 656 -14.69 25.98 -34.26
N SER A 657 -14.78 25.50 -33.02
CA SER A 657 -15.55 24.31 -32.70
C SER A 657 -17.01 24.49 -33.18
N LYS A 658 -17.34 23.79 -34.28
CA LYS A 658 -18.74 23.68 -34.70
C LYS A 658 -19.40 22.70 -33.71
N THR A 659 -20.16 23.25 -32.78
CA THR A 659 -21.11 22.46 -31.98
C THR A 659 -22.01 21.70 -32.94
N LYS A 660 -21.83 20.39 -33.07
CA LYS A 660 -22.83 19.50 -33.65
C LYS A 660 -24.08 19.62 -32.79
N LYS A 661 -25.14 20.20 -33.32
CA LYS A 661 -26.48 20.09 -32.70
C LYS A 661 -26.80 18.61 -32.51
N PRO A 662 -27.30 18.18 -31.36
CA PRO A 662 -27.73 16.80 -31.18
C PRO A 662 -28.84 16.50 -32.22
N ALA A 663 -28.62 15.45 -33.00
CA ALA A 663 -29.63 14.96 -33.95
C ALA A 663 -30.86 14.51 -33.14
N ALA A 664 -31.99 15.20 -33.33
CA ALA A 664 -33.24 14.83 -32.73
C ALA A 664 -33.59 13.39 -33.15
N LYS A 665 -33.71 12.50 -32.15
CA LYS A 665 -34.29 11.18 -32.33
C LYS A 665 -35.73 11.34 -32.89
N LYS A 666 -35.91 11.10 -34.19
CA LYS A 666 -37.25 10.91 -34.76
C LYS A 666 -37.74 9.52 -34.32
N SER A 667 -38.80 9.54 -33.55
CA SER A 667 -39.62 8.36 -33.25
C SER A 667 -40.14 7.77 -34.55
N VAL A 668 -39.81 6.51 -34.83
CA VAL A 668 -40.38 5.72 -35.92
C VAL A 668 -41.68 5.10 -35.41
N ALA A 669 -42.79 5.63 -35.88
CA ALA A 669 -44.11 4.99 -35.74
C ALA A 669 -44.20 3.81 -36.71
N ALA A 670 -44.67 2.69 -36.17
CA ALA A 670 -44.91 1.48 -36.90
C ALA A 670 -46.01 1.62 -37.93
N THR A 671 -45.76 1.25 -39.20
CA THR A 671 -46.81 0.92 -40.14
C THR A 671 -46.49 -0.40 -40.83
N LYS A 672 -47.43 -1.36 -40.65
CA LYS A 672 -47.45 -2.68 -41.31
C LYS A 672 -47.76 -2.53 -42.79
N ALA A 673 -47.06 -3.21 -43.68
CA ALA A 673 -47.64 -3.86 -44.88
C ALA A 673 -46.63 -4.83 -45.50
N ALA A 674 -47.05 -6.06 -45.70
CA ALA A 674 -46.39 -7.16 -46.40
C ALA A 674 -46.84 -7.17 -47.88
N PRO A 675 -46.51 -8.21 -48.67
CA PRO A 675 -45.26 -8.47 -49.42
C PRO A 675 -45.52 -8.60 -50.95
N LYS A 676 -44.51 -8.58 -51.83
CA LYS A 676 -44.54 -9.32 -53.13
C LYS A 676 -43.16 -9.38 -53.83
N LYS A 677 -42.71 -10.60 -53.95
CA LYS A 677 -42.22 -11.42 -55.11
C LYS A 677 -41.04 -10.93 -55.99
N LYS A 678 -40.02 -11.80 -55.92
CA LYS A 678 -39.23 -12.45 -57.02
C LYS A 678 -38.49 -11.58 -58.04
N ALA A 679 -37.15 -11.74 -58.04
CA ALA A 679 -36.40 -12.22 -59.21
C ALA A 679 -34.94 -12.53 -58.84
N THR A 680 -34.59 -13.79 -58.94
CA THR A 680 -33.45 -14.50 -59.60
C THR A 680 -32.02 -13.99 -59.42
N ALA A 681 -31.34 -14.80 -58.71
CA ALA A 681 -30.02 -15.41 -58.85
C ALA A 681 -29.01 -14.84 -59.88
N ARG A 682 -27.84 -14.55 -59.36
CA ARG A 682 -26.56 -15.02 -59.95
C ARG A 682 -25.47 -15.00 -58.89
N LYS A 683 -24.93 -16.20 -58.58
CA LYS A 683 -23.70 -16.42 -57.83
C LYS A 683 -22.50 -16.04 -58.72
N PRO A 684 -21.45 -15.44 -58.20
CA PRO A 684 -20.11 -15.64 -58.78
C PRO A 684 -19.29 -16.62 -57.91
N ALA A 685 -18.53 -17.39 -58.66
CA ALA A 685 -17.78 -18.58 -58.28
C ALA A 685 -16.67 -18.34 -57.25
N VAL A 686 -16.52 -19.33 -56.40
CA VAL A 686 -15.39 -19.56 -55.52
C VAL A 686 -14.12 -19.78 -56.36
N ARG A 687 -13.10 -18.93 -56.21
CA ARG A 687 -11.73 -19.22 -56.63
C ARG A 687 -10.92 -19.57 -55.39
N LYS A 688 -10.46 -20.83 -55.36
CA LYS A 688 -9.47 -21.37 -54.42
C LYS A 688 -8.12 -20.67 -54.63
N PRO A 689 -7.36 -20.34 -53.61
CA PRO A 689 -5.98 -19.89 -53.76
C PRO A 689 -5.03 -21.11 -53.99
N VAL A 690 -4.19 -20.93 -55.00
CA VAL A 690 -3.13 -21.86 -55.40
C VAL A 690 -1.98 -21.80 -54.39
N ALA A 691 -1.55 -22.98 -53.96
CA ALA A 691 -0.39 -23.17 -53.08
C ALA A 691 0.91 -22.78 -53.79
N LYS A 692 1.70 -21.87 -53.24
CA LYS A 692 3.08 -21.63 -53.65
C LYS A 692 4.04 -22.48 -52.84
N LYS A 693 4.81 -23.27 -53.60
CA LYS A 693 5.86 -24.22 -53.18
C LYS A 693 6.99 -23.54 -52.39
N LYS A 694 7.44 -24.20 -51.33
CA LYS A 694 8.73 -24.02 -50.66
C LYS A 694 9.88 -24.42 -51.61
N PRO A 695 11.03 -23.74 -51.63
CA PRO A 695 12.26 -24.26 -52.17
C PRO A 695 13.00 -25.14 -51.17
N ALA A 696 13.54 -26.23 -51.68
CA ALA A 696 14.23 -27.29 -50.96
C ALA A 696 15.61 -26.89 -50.42
N ALA A 697 15.92 -27.36 -49.23
CA ALA A 697 17.24 -27.32 -48.63
C ALA A 697 18.22 -28.29 -49.34
N LYS A 698 19.35 -27.80 -49.81
CA LYS A 698 20.50 -28.63 -50.26
C LYS A 698 21.32 -29.02 -49.04
N LYS A 699 21.28 -30.32 -48.73
CA LYS A 699 22.29 -31.01 -47.91
C LYS A 699 23.64 -31.01 -48.65
N LYS A 700 24.71 -30.61 -47.97
CA LYS A 700 26.06 -31.06 -48.28
C LYS A 700 26.63 -31.75 -47.04
N THR A 701 26.84 -33.02 -47.21
CA THR A 701 27.61 -33.94 -46.38
C THR A 701 29.12 -33.68 -46.59
N ALA A 702 29.90 -33.67 -45.53
CA ALA A 702 31.30 -34.06 -45.50
C ALA A 702 31.67 -34.48 -44.08
N LYS A 703 31.89 -35.62 -43.96
CA LYS A 703 32.72 -36.68 -43.42
C LYS A 703 33.81 -36.23 -42.45
N ASN A 704 33.72 -36.91 -41.29
CA ASN A 704 34.77 -37.48 -40.44
C ASN A 704 36.23 -37.05 -40.61
N SER A 705 36.84 -36.63 -39.49
CA SER A 705 38.05 -37.35 -39.01
C SER A 705 38.18 -37.19 -37.49
N VAL A 706 38.41 -38.33 -36.91
CA VAL A 706 38.73 -38.65 -35.51
C VAL A 706 40.21 -38.34 -35.28
N ALA A 707 40.56 -37.65 -34.21
CA ALA A 707 41.83 -37.88 -33.51
C ALA A 707 41.71 -37.37 -32.06
N LYS A 708 41.69 -38.28 -31.23
CA LYS A 708 42.23 -38.58 -29.94
C LYS A 708 43.47 -37.72 -29.56
N THR A 709 43.45 -37.42 -28.31
CA THR A 709 44.47 -37.56 -27.23
C THR A 709 45.03 -36.30 -26.62
N ARG A 710 44.90 -36.34 -25.37
CA ARG A 710 45.79 -36.21 -24.23
C ARG A 710 45.82 -34.91 -23.45
N ALA A 711 45.45 -35.16 -22.26
CA ALA A 711 45.72 -34.60 -20.92
C ALA A 711 47.08 -33.86 -20.69
N VAL A 712 46.99 -32.73 -19.95
CA VAL A 712 47.78 -32.29 -18.77
C VAL A 712 49.29 -32.20 -18.93
N PRO A 713 50.04 -31.22 -18.38
CA PRO A 713 49.90 -30.78 -17.00
C PRO A 713 50.16 -29.31 -16.66
N ARG A 714 49.81 -29.01 -15.42
CA ARG A 714 50.21 -27.91 -14.57
C ARG A 714 51.65 -27.43 -14.77
N LYS A 715 51.85 -26.09 -14.72
CA LYS A 715 53.02 -25.50 -14.07
C LYS A 715 52.63 -24.21 -13.33
N LYS A 716 52.91 -24.26 -12.02
CA LYS A 716 53.07 -23.14 -11.10
C LYS A 716 54.20 -22.24 -11.55
N ALA A 717 54.07 -20.93 -11.34
CA ALA A 717 55.19 -20.04 -11.07
C ALA A 717 54.68 -18.84 -10.26
N GLU A 718 54.96 -18.82 -9.01
CA GLU A 718 55.19 -17.68 -8.14
C GLU A 718 56.70 -17.30 -8.20
N PRO A 719 57.10 -16.24 -7.49
CA PRO A 719 56.85 -14.79 -7.62
C PRO A 719 58.17 -14.01 -7.79
N LYS A 720 58.12 -12.77 -8.16
CA LYS A 720 59.23 -11.83 -7.90
C LYS A 720 58.75 -10.53 -7.28
N LYS A 721 59.09 -10.38 -6.01
CA LYS A 721 59.13 -9.15 -5.23
C LYS A 721 59.93 -8.06 -5.92
N LYS A 722 59.43 -6.82 -5.92
CA LYS A 722 60.25 -5.67 -5.51
C LYS A 722 59.33 -4.56 -4.98
N ALA A 723 59.61 -4.24 -3.75
CA ALA A 723 59.04 -3.18 -2.97
C ALA A 723 59.44 -1.80 -3.48
N MET A 724 58.54 -0.82 -3.37
CA MET A 724 58.92 0.50 -2.87
C MET A 724 57.70 1.18 -2.28
N ALA A 725 57.79 1.44 -1.01
CA ALA A 725 56.86 2.19 -0.20
C ALA A 725 56.91 3.68 -0.56
N LYS A 726 55.74 4.31 -0.69
CA LYS A 726 55.58 5.74 -0.44
C LYS A 726 54.38 5.95 0.48
N LYS A 727 54.67 6.43 1.66
CA LYS A 727 53.72 6.89 2.70
C LYS A 727 52.91 8.09 2.19
N PRO A 728 51.62 8.22 2.53
CA PRO A 728 50.92 9.48 2.34
C PRO A 728 51.25 10.45 3.47
N VAL A 729 51.57 11.67 3.06
CA VAL A 729 51.84 12.81 3.91
C VAL A 729 50.54 13.32 4.50
N VAL A 730 50.41 13.24 5.82
CA VAL A 730 49.35 13.91 6.58
C VAL A 730 49.63 15.40 6.62
N ARG A 731 48.84 16.19 5.88
CA ARG A 731 48.79 17.65 6.06
C ARG A 731 47.85 18.00 7.21
N LYS A 732 48.44 18.35 8.34
CA LYS A 732 47.76 19.07 9.42
C LYS A 732 47.31 20.46 8.89
N LEU A 733 46.02 20.71 8.87
CA LEU A 733 45.48 22.06 8.72
C LEU A 733 45.21 22.63 10.12
N ALA A 734 45.87 23.74 10.35
CA ALA A 734 45.84 24.48 11.61
C ALA A 734 44.46 25.08 11.88
N ALA A 735 44.01 24.96 13.11
CA ALA A 735 42.81 25.61 13.63
C ALA A 735 42.99 27.13 13.66
N LYS A 736 42.16 27.88 12.95
CA LYS A 736 42.02 29.32 13.12
C LYS A 736 41.07 29.60 14.28
N LYS A 737 41.60 30.31 15.28
CA LYS A 737 40.90 30.83 16.45
C LYS A 737 39.76 31.77 16.07
N LYS A 738 38.59 31.60 16.70
CA LYS A 738 37.51 32.58 16.76
C LYS A 738 37.91 33.74 17.66
N PRO A 739 37.53 34.98 17.33
CA PRO A 739 37.71 36.11 18.26
C PRO A 739 36.57 36.17 19.30
N ALA A 740 36.96 36.50 20.51
CA ALA A 740 36.11 36.63 21.68
C ALA A 740 35.13 37.81 21.56
N ALA A 741 33.83 37.56 21.85
CA ALA A 741 32.84 38.59 22.01
C ALA A 741 32.88 39.14 23.46
N LYS A 742 32.94 40.47 23.56
CA LYS A 742 32.99 41.26 24.81
C LYS A 742 31.70 41.12 25.60
N LYS A 743 31.81 40.72 26.86
CA LYS A 743 30.79 40.86 27.89
C LYS A 743 30.53 42.32 28.19
N LYS A 744 29.28 42.79 28.05
CA LYS A 744 28.76 43.99 28.71
C LYS A 744 27.96 43.56 29.94
N THR A 745 28.48 43.92 31.10
CA THR A 745 27.83 43.89 32.40
C THR A 745 26.74 44.95 32.45
N VAL A 746 25.52 44.55 32.81
CA VAL A 746 24.49 45.48 33.32
C VAL A 746 24.06 44.98 34.70
N LYS A 747 24.07 45.92 35.63
CA LYS A 747 23.88 45.78 37.07
C LYS A 747 22.45 45.36 37.48
N LYS A 748 22.41 44.63 38.58
CA LYS A 748 21.27 44.26 39.42
C LYS A 748 20.36 45.44 39.79
N SER A 749 19.05 45.19 39.81
CA SER A 749 18.17 45.75 40.84
C SER A 749 17.30 44.64 41.43
N VAL A 750 17.32 44.60 42.75
CA VAL A 750 16.66 43.63 43.63
C VAL A 750 15.27 44.17 43.93
N ALA A 751 14.25 43.33 43.75
CA ALA A 751 12.97 43.55 44.45
C ALA A 751 12.48 42.23 45.05
N LYS A 752 12.41 42.24 46.37
CA LYS A 752 11.83 41.20 47.24
C LYS A 752 10.32 41.19 47.08
N THR A 753 9.70 40.02 46.93
CA THR A 753 8.34 39.79 47.40
C THR A 753 8.14 38.35 47.85
N LYS A 754 7.83 38.23 49.07
CA LYS A 754 7.20 37.30 50.00
C LYS A 754 6.60 35.99 49.46
N ALA A 755 7.00 34.96 50.20
CA ALA A 755 6.37 33.61 50.21
C ALA A 755 4.97 33.64 50.87
N VAL A 756 4.06 32.81 50.36
CA VAL A 756 2.78 32.41 50.98
C VAL A 756 2.59 30.89 50.84
N PRO A 757 2.02 30.20 51.84
CA PRO A 757 2.29 28.77 52.07
C PRO A 757 1.30 27.80 51.41
N LYS A 758 1.78 26.55 51.28
CA LYS A 758 1.04 25.39 50.82
C LYS A 758 -0.17 25.06 51.76
N LYS A 759 -1.38 24.92 51.17
CA LYS A 759 -2.50 24.23 51.79
C LYS A 759 -2.69 22.83 51.11
N LYS A 760 -2.64 21.80 51.98
CA LYS A 760 -3.09 20.44 51.70
C LYS A 760 -4.58 20.42 51.34
N VAL A 761 -4.97 19.72 50.30
CA VAL A 761 -6.37 19.34 50.05
C VAL A 761 -6.45 17.82 50.03
N MET A 762 -7.28 17.31 50.94
CA MET A 762 -7.61 15.87 51.10
C MET A 762 -8.47 15.37 49.96
N ALA A 763 -8.25 14.11 49.62
CA ALA A 763 -9.07 13.33 48.73
C ALA A 763 -10.48 13.07 49.30
N LYS A 764 -11.54 13.28 48.54
CA LYS A 764 -12.87 12.77 48.75
C LYS A 764 -13.24 11.71 47.71
N LYS A 765 -13.61 10.53 48.21
CA LYS A 765 -14.17 9.41 47.42
C LYS A 765 -15.54 9.76 46.84
N PRO A 766 -15.94 9.26 45.69
CA PRO A 766 -17.29 9.43 45.17
C PRO A 766 -18.24 8.37 45.79
N VAL A 767 -19.40 8.86 46.17
CA VAL A 767 -20.53 8.10 46.69
C VAL A 767 -21.35 7.55 45.50
N VAL A 768 -21.55 6.22 45.53
CA VAL A 768 -22.42 5.51 44.60
C VAL A 768 -23.88 5.74 45.03
N ARG A 769 -24.68 6.38 44.16
CA ARG A 769 -26.15 6.39 44.30
C ARG A 769 -26.76 5.38 43.33
N LYS A 770 -27.34 4.30 43.92
CA LYS A 770 -28.32 3.40 43.28
C LYS A 770 -29.59 4.19 42.95
N LEU A 771 -30.02 4.10 41.71
CA LEU A 771 -31.37 4.50 41.27
C LEU A 771 -32.18 3.22 40.95
N ALA A 772 -33.29 3.13 41.65
CA ALA A 772 -34.24 2.04 41.55
C ALA A 772 -35.10 2.11 40.30
N ALA A 773 -35.40 0.96 39.75
CA ALA A 773 -36.36 0.74 38.67
C ALA A 773 -37.77 1.13 39.05
N LYS A 774 -38.48 1.86 38.15
CA LYS A 774 -39.95 1.96 38.16
C LYS A 774 -40.51 1.36 36.87
N LYS A 775 -41.47 0.44 37.10
CA LYS A 775 -42.27 -0.29 36.12
C LYS A 775 -43.18 0.63 35.28
N LYS A 776 -43.45 0.16 34.06
CA LYS A 776 -44.55 0.62 33.19
C LYS A 776 -45.92 0.44 33.87
N PRO A 777 -46.95 1.14 33.37
CA PRO A 777 -48.10 0.41 32.87
C PRO A 777 -48.47 0.79 31.41
N ALA A 778 -49.19 -0.16 30.82
CA ALA A 778 -49.76 -0.13 29.47
C ALA A 778 -51.02 0.73 29.38
N ALA A 779 -51.18 1.34 28.25
CA ALA A 779 -52.39 1.45 27.43
C ALA A 779 -51.96 1.87 26.01
#